data_1eb137f60370652348ddd1f01a881d2c
#
_entry.id   1eb137f60370652348ddd1f01a881d2c
#
_cell.length_a   1.000
_cell.length_b   1.000
_cell.length_c   1.000
_cell.angle_alpha   90.00
_cell.angle_beta   90.00
_cell.angle_gamma   90.00
#
_symmetry.space_group_name_H-M   'P 1'
#
loop_
_entity.id
_entity.type
_entity.pdbx_description
1 polymer ?
#
loop_
_entity_poly.entity_id
_entity_poly.type
_entity_poly.pdbx_seq_one_letter_code
_entity_poly.pdbx_strand_id
1 'polypeptide(L)'
;MRLQVRRIVIVAVIFSATIAYILYTQTNYVTWPHTEPNDSVIHEPSPPKTNPELKVPDSSSSIPSSDDEPQQDAASSNSSSNNEVETAPADNAPLKENEHKQPDEKTHGTDQDSKLLSDAASTPVPIVPPVTCPTYAEIQMMKHDPLSEGQEISLFSPCTRMSNVQSSFDPDLFRLFENSYPNTLDTTIKWRGYANKIDPVTKNETATDEELTFVITGDIDAMWLRDSASQIYSYLPLLEASDNRDSLASLWRGLINLHARYIIISPYCHSFQPPPESGLQLQHNGAYSQNHPIPPYDPKKVFDCKWELDSLASFLQVSTAYYQRTNDLSFFQKYSWIDAMSAAIDAAGAMRLGTYSPEGKVQKSAWSFTGWTNRGSETLTNDGLGNPTKQNGMVRSAFRPSDDACIYQLFVPGNMMWAKYLEEASLIMEKLDGKKAANLTTSMREQAFGIRKAIDRDAITHHRQFGDIYAYEIDGYGGHNLMDDANVPSLLAIPLWDYENSSFPLPEIFESDGQQGGKKIQIHHAKVYNNTRNFVLSQENPYFMQGPAIAAVGGPHLGPGKSWPMAAIVRALTALETASKSGKGIASVEKEVVDQLMMVLDSTGGTGVIHESVNAWNAKDWTRAWFGWANGLFGELVMRISREDQKAGNAGAGLLGRSWQKEKEKDGSAGGNGNA
;
A
#
# COMPACT_ATOMS: atom_id res chain seq x y z
N MET A 1 -16.38 58.93 -13.79
CA MET A 1 -17.81 58.66 -13.51
C MET A 1 -18.36 57.40 -14.19
N ARG A 2 -18.16 57.15 -15.50
CA ARG A 2 -18.67 55.93 -16.16
C ARG A 2 -18.03 54.59 -15.69
N LEU A 3 -16.82 54.56 -15.20
CA LEU A 3 -16.15 53.32 -14.70
C LEU A 3 -16.65 52.92 -13.29
N GLN A 4 -16.96 53.88 -12.43
CA GLN A 4 -17.47 53.61 -11.08
C GLN A 4 -18.91 53.09 -11.14
N VAL A 5 -19.75 53.62 -12.03
CA VAL A 5 -21.12 53.11 -12.20
C VAL A 5 -21.13 51.65 -12.70
N ARG A 6 -20.20 51.28 -13.62
CA ARG A 6 -20.11 49.89 -14.08
C ARG A 6 -19.68 48.93 -12.96
N ARG A 7 -18.76 49.31 -12.07
CA ARG A 7 -18.37 48.48 -10.92
C ARG A 7 -19.50 48.31 -9.92
N ILE A 8 -20.30 49.35 -9.65
CA ILE A 8 -21.44 49.24 -8.74
C ILE A 8 -22.55 48.34 -9.35
N VAL A 9 -22.79 48.42 -10.65
CA VAL A 9 -23.76 47.52 -11.32
C VAL A 9 -23.33 46.09 -11.32
N ILE A 10 -22.03 45.82 -11.54
CA ILE A 10 -21.54 44.43 -11.50
C ILE A 10 -21.62 43.84 -10.09
N VAL A 11 -21.28 44.59 -9.05
CA VAL A 11 -21.41 44.15 -7.66
C VAL A 11 -22.86 43.90 -7.28
N ALA A 12 -23.79 44.78 -7.71
CA ALA A 12 -25.20 44.59 -7.45
C ALA A 12 -25.78 43.35 -8.14
N VAL A 13 -25.38 43.04 -9.38
CA VAL A 13 -25.79 41.84 -10.11
C VAL A 13 -25.26 40.57 -9.45
N ILE A 14 -24.00 40.55 -9.02
CA ILE A 14 -23.41 39.40 -8.30
C ILE A 14 -24.17 39.20 -6.98
N PHE A 15 -24.43 40.25 -6.22
CA PHE A 15 -25.13 40.17 -4.94
C PHE A 15 -26.58 39.66 -5.10
N SER A 16 -27.26 40.11 -6.13
CA SER A 16 -28.63 39.65 -6.46
C SER A 16 -28.64 38.18 -6.90
N ALA A 17 -27.63 37.73 -7.67
CA ALA A 17 -27.52 36.34 -8.08
C ALA A 17 -27.21 35.41 -6.88
N THR A 18 -26.39 35.87 -5.94
CA THR A 18 -26.06 35.10 -4.72
C THR A 18 -27.31 34.98 -3.82
N ILE A 19 -28.08 36.04 -3.65
CA ILE A 19 -29.33 36.00 -2.87
C ILE A 19 -30.36 35.07 -3.55
N ALA A 20 -30.50 35.14 -4.86
CA ALA A 20 -31.39 34.25 -5.61
C ALA A 20 -30.98 32.77 -5.48
N TYR A 21 -29.70 32.49 -5.48
CA TYR A 21 -29.18 31.14 -5.27
C TYR A 21 -29.45 30.63 -3.84
N ILE A 22 -29.24 31.46 -2.82
CA ILE A 22 -29.54 31.13 -1.42
C ILE A 22 -31.04 30.87 -1.23
N LEU A 23 -31.90 31.73 -1.80
CA LEU A 23 -33.34 31.52 -1.73
C LEU A 23 -33.79 30.27 -2.49
N TYR A 24 -33.21 29.97 -3.65
CA TYR A 24 -33.46 28.74 -4.40
C TYR A 24 -33.10 27.48 -3.61
N THR A 25 -31.96 27.50 -2.91
CA THR A 25 -31.51 26.36 -2.07
C THR A 25 -32.40 26.20 -0.84
N GLN A 26 -32.91 27.28 -0.25
CA GLN A 26 -33.84 27.20 0.89
C GLN A 26 -35.26 26.74 0.56
N THR A 27 -35.73 27.02 -0.67
CA THR A 27 -37.10 26.62 -1.07
C THR A 27 -37.20 25.18 -1.58
N ASN A 28 -36.08 24.52 -1.85
CA ASN A 28 -36.08 23.12 -2.34
C ASN A 28 -35.77 22.07 -1.26
N TYR A 29 -35.73 22.44 0.04
CA TYR A 29 -35.77 21.45 1.09
C TYR A 29 -37.18 20.87 1.21
N VAL A 30 -37.38 19.70 0.63
CA VAL A 30 -38.54 18.86 0.87
C VAL A 30 -38.54 18.47 2.34
N THR A 31 -39.42 19.09 3.12
CA THR A 31 -39.68 18.67 4.50
C THR A 31 -40.44 17.35 4.47
N TRP A 32 -39.78 16.27 4.88
CA TRP A 32 -40.47 15.05 5.26
C TRP A 32 -41.24 15.33 6.55
N PRO A 33 -42.48 14.88 6.71
CA PRO A 33 -43.24 15.09 7.92
C PRO A 33 -42.56 14.31 9.07
N HIS A 34 -42.12 15.04 10.11
CA HIS A 34 -41.79 14.47 11.39
C HIS A 34 -43.06 13.90 12.01
N THR A 35 -43.15 12.57 12.12
CA THR A 35 -44.07 11.92 13.04
C THR A 35 -43.34 11.90 14.40
N GLU A 36 -43.88 12.67 15.35
CA GLU A 36 -43.46 12.57 16.74
C GLU A 36 -43.73 11.15 17.27
N PRO A 37 -42.85 10.58 18.09
CA PRO A 37 -43.11 9.30 18.74
C PRO A 37 -44.15 9.50 19.84
N ASN A 38 -45.31 8.90 19.65
CA ASN A 38 -46.34 8.74 20.69
C ASN A 38 -45.72 7.86 21.80
N ASP A 39 -45.72 8.41 23.00
CA ASP A 39 -45.53 7.66 24.24
C ASP A 39 -46.63 6.59 24.38
N SER A 40 -46.32 5.34 24.07
CA SER A 40 -47.18 4.21 24.37
C SER A 40 -46.34 3.16 25.13
N VAL A 41 -46.61 3.14 26.43
CA VAL A 41 -46.56 2.03 27.35
C VAL A 41 -45.87 0.75 26.86
N ILE A 42 -44.70 0.46 27.44
CA ILE A 42 -44.00 -0.82 27.26
C ILE A 42 -44.82 -1.90 27.97
N HIS A 43 -45.48 -2.76 27.19
CA HIS A 43 -45.95 -4.06 27.61
C HIS A 43 -44.85 -5.10 27.35
N GLU A 44 -44.34 -5.72 28.38
CA GLU A 44 -43.50 -6.91 28.29
C GLU A 44 -44.25 -8.04 27.58
N PRO A 45 -43.66 -8.71 26.60
CA PRO A 45 -44.26 -9.90 26.00
C PRO A 45 -44.10 -11.11 26.93
N SER A 46 -45.22 -11.73 27.28
CA SER A 46 -45.31 -13.00 27.99
C SER A 46 -44.64 -14.14 27.19
N PRO A 47 -44.09 -15.17 27.86
CA PRO A 47 -43.40 -16.27 27.19
C PRO A 47 -44.35 -17.13 26.36
N PRO A 48 -43.90 -17.71 25.25
CA PRO A 48 -44.77 -18.54 24.40
C PRO A 48 -45.10 -19.85 25.06
N LYS A 49 -46.39 -20.20 24.98
CA LYS A 49 -46.96 -21.47 25.43
C LYS A 49 -46.40 -22.61 24.60
N THR A 50 -45.93 -23.66 25.29
CA THR A 50 -45.56 -24.95 24.75
C THR A 50 -46.73 -25.61 24.04
N ASN A 51 -46.54 -26.01 22.80
CA ASN A 51 -47.45 -26.91 22.06
C ASN A 51 -46.92 -28.35 22.07
N PRO A 52 -47.81 -29.37 22.07
CA PRO A 52 -47.49 -30.69 22.51
C PRO A 52 -46.79 -31.55 21.44
N GLU A 53 -46.09 -32.56 21.97
CA GLU A 53 -45.37 -33.61 21.29
C GLU A 53 -46.12 -34.26 20.12
N LEU A 54 -45.46 -34.32 18.96
CA LEU A 54 -45.80 -35.24 17.87
C LEU A 54 -44.83 -36.42 17.94
N LYS A 55 -45.43 -37.61 18.24
CA LYS A 55 -44.78 -38.92 18.29
C LYS A 55 -44.23 -39.30 16.92
N VAL A 56 -42.97 -39.72 16.88
CA VAL A 56 -42.32 -40.42 15.76
C VAL A 56 -42.67 -41.92 15.86
N PRO A 57 -43.06 -42.62 14.80
CA PRO A 57 -43.10 -44.09 14.79
C PRO A 57 -41.73 -44.63 14.31
N ASP A 58 -41.18 -45.50 15.12
CA ASP A 58 -40.13 -46.45 14.74
C ASP A 58 -40.59 -47.37 13.62
N SER A 59 -39.78 -47.57 12.59
CA SER A 59 -39.79 -48.82 11.84
C SER A 59 -38.40 -49.09 11.25
N SER A 60 -37.76 -50.07 11.85
CA SER A 60 -36.68 -50.88 11.31
C SER A 60 -37.22 -51.78 10.19
N SER A 61 -36.50 -51.81 9.04
CA SER A 61 -36.31 -53.08 8.31
C SER A 61 -35.39 -52.94 7.10
N SER A 62 -34.24 -53.57 7.17
CA SER A 62 -33.60 -54.49 6.22
C SER A 62 -33.53 -54.19 4.73
N ILE A 63 -32.28 -54.21 4.26
CA ILE A 63 -31.73 -54.33 2.92
C ILE A 63 -32.26 -55.60 2.19
N PRO A 64 -32.43 -55.62 0.85
CA PRO A 64 -31.49 -56.38 0.08
C PRO A 64 -30.97 -55.74 -1.21
N SER A 65 -29.74 -56.14 -1.56
CA SER A 65 -29.02 -55.96 -2.78
C SER A 65 -29.63 -56.64 -4.00
N SER A 66 -29.54 -56.05 -5.18
CA SER A 66 -29.33 -56.80 -6.43
C SER A 66 -28.81 -55.88 -7.53
N ASP A 67 -27.74 -56.37 -8.16
CA ASP A 67 -27.11 -55.99 -9.39
C ASP A 67 -28.08 -55.95 -10.56
N ASP A 68 -27.83 -55.06 -11.53
CA ASP A 68 -27.86 -55.34 -12.96
C ASP A 68 -27.59 -54.09 -13.77
N GLU A 69 -26.49 -54.07 -14.49
CA GLU A 69 -26.29 -53.33 -15.74
C GLU A 69 -27.07 -54.00 -16.88
N PRO A 70 -27.48 -53.28 -17.95
CA PRO A 70 -26.75 -53.48 -19.18
C PRO A 70 -26.59 -52.24 -20.10
N GLN A 71 -25.61 -52.40 -20.96
CA GLN A 71 -25.08 -51.61 -22.06
C GLN A 71 -26.05 -51.28 -23.21
N GLN A 72 -25.62 -50.21 -23.94
CA GLN A 72 -25.69 -49.95 -25.40
C GLN A 72 -27.06 -49.61 -26.02
N ASP A 73 -27.18 -48.52 -26.81
CA ASP A 73 -26.70 -48.37 -28.19
C ASP A 73 -26.92 -46.97 -28.74
N ALA A 74 -26.07 -46.63 -29.72
CA ALA A 74 -26.07 -45.45 -30.52
C ALA A 74 -27.19 -45.41 -31.59
N ALA A 75 -27.70 -44.23 -31.91
CA ALA A 75 -28.10 -43.90 -33.29
C ALA A 75 -28.30 -42.38 -33.50
N SER A 76 -27.66 -41.94 -34.52
CA SER A 76 -27.72 -40.64 -35.19
C SER A 76 -29.09 -40.31 -35.80
N SER A 77 -29.48 -39.02 -35.79
CA SER A 77 -30.14 -38.42 -36.96
C SER A 77 -30.09 -36.90 -36.98
N ASN A 78 -29.60 -36.37 -38.08
CA ASN A 78 -29.66 -34.99 -38.56
C ASN A 78 -31.09 -34.49 -38.69
N SER A 79 -31.32 -33.24 -38.34
CA SER A 79 -32.17 -32.38 -39.15
C SER A 79 -31.86 -30.89 -38.95
N SER A 80 -31.42 -30.27 -40.02
CA SER A 80 -31.27 -28.85 -40.26
C SER A 80 -32.65 -28.15 -40.23
N SER A 81 -32.70 -26.98 -39.59
CA SER A 81 -33.65 -25.93 -39.98
C SER A 81 -33.02 -24.56 -39.82
N ASN A 82 -32.87 -23.91 -40.96
CA ASN A 82 -32.54 -22.51 -41.11
C ASN A 82 -33.64 -21.64 -40.50
N ASN A 83 -33.23 -20.63 -39.74
CA ASN A 83 -34.04 -19.41 -39.58
C ASN A 83 -33.11 -18.21 -39.70
N GLU A 84 -33.32 -17.51 -40.80
CA GLU A 84 -32.84 -16.17 -41.11
C GLU A 84 -33.35 -15.19 -40.04
N VAL A 85 -32.43 -14.36 -39.48
CA VAL A 85 -32.81 -13.18 -38.73
C VAL A 85 -32.33 -11.96 -39.51
N GLU A 86 -33.28 -11.17 -39.93
CA GLU A 86 -33.16 -9.87 -40.57
C GLU A 86 -32.28 -8.93 -39.76
N THR A 87 -31.32 -8.33 -40.42
CA THR A 87 -30.53 -7.20 -39.92
C THR A 87 -31.23 -5.91 -40.28
N ALA A 88 -31.66 -5.13 -39.28
CA ALA A 88 -32.01 -3.74 -39.45
C ALA A 88 -30.77 -2.83 -39.31
N PRO A 89 -30.68 -1.74 -40.07
CA PRO A 89 -29.48 -0.92 -40.13
C PRO A 89 -29.35 0.04 -38.96
N ALA A 90 -28.08 0.17 -38.49
CA ALA A 90 -27.69 1.13 -37.47
C ALA A 90 -27.61 2.55 -38.05
N ASP A 91 -28.38 3.45 -37.49
CA ASP A 91 -28.26 4.89 -37.73
C ASP A 91 -27.06 5.46 -37.01
N ASN A 92 -26.10 5.94 -37.78
CA ASN A 92 -24.97 6.74 -37.31
C ASN A 92 -25.41 8.20 -37.11
N ALA A 93 -25.48 8.66 -35.88
CA ALA A 93 -25.46 10.08 -35.56
C ALA A 93 -24.17 10.44 -34.83
N PRO A 94 -23.43 11.49 -35.25
CA PRO A 94 -22.17 11.85 -34.63
C PRO A 94 -22.38 12.61 -33.32
N LEU A 95 -21.70 12.16 -32.28
CA LEU A 95 -21.57 12.87 -31.01
C LEU A 95 -20.71 14.13 -31.24
N LYS A 96 -21.26 15.27 -30.93
CA LYS A 96 -20.61 16.58 -30.96
C LYS A 96 -19.54 16.63 -29.84
N GLU A 97 -18.30 16.82 -30.25
CA GLU A 97 -17.20 17.24 -29.37
C GLU A 97 -17.48 18.65 -28.82
N ASN A 98 -17.47 18.77 -27.50
CA ASN A 98 -17.44 20.06 -26.83
C ASN A 98 -15.97 20.48 -26.67
N GLU A 99 -15.51 21.32 -27.58
CA GLU A 99 -14.25 22.03 -27.42
C GLU A 99 -14.35 23.04 -26.26
N HIS A 100 -13.59 22.81 -25.20
CA HIS A 100 -13.27 23.85 -24.21
C HIS A 100 -12.11 24.70 -24.77
N LYS A 101 -12.46 25.89 -25.27
CA LYS A 101 -11.50 26.94 -25.60
C LYS A 101 -10.93 27.53 -24.34
N GLN A 102 -9.64 27.39 -24.15
CA GLN A 102 -8.83 28.28 -23.28
C GLN A 102 -8.68 29.67 -23.93
N PRO A 103 -8.65 30.75 -23.15
CA PRO A 103 -8.46 32.09 -23.69
C PRO A 103 -7.00 32.32 -24.11
N ASP A 104 -6.80 32.82 -25.30
CA ASP A 104 -5.52 33.27 -25.87
C ASP A 104 -4.96 34.40 -25.05
N GLU A 105 -3.81 34.22 -24.45
CA GLU A 105 -2.96 35.28 -23.90
C GLU A 105 -2.05 35.80 -25.00
N LYS A 106 -2.31 37.01 -25.46
CA LYS A 106 -1.48 37.72 -26.45
C LYS A 106 -0.17 38.15 -25.80
N THR A 107 0.91 37.51 -26.16
CA THR A 107 2.28 37.99 -25.89
C THR A 107 2.61 39.13 -26.83
N HIS A 108 2.81 40.33 -26.26
CA HIS A 108 3.55 41.40 -26.93
C HIS A 108 5.04 41.17 -26.65
N GLY A 109 5.75 40.68 -27.66
CA GLY A 109 7.20 40.69 -27.67
C GLY A 109 7.73 42.06 -27.96
N THR A 110 8.57 42.60 -27.08
CA THR A 110 9.45 43.71 -27.39
C THR A 110 10.85 43.17 -27.57
N ASP A 111 11.36 43.36 -28.80
CA ASP A 111 12.75 43.12 -29.20
C ASP A 111 13.71 44.04 -28.43
N GLN A 112 14.22 43.60 -27.28
CA GLN A 112 15.33 44.27 -26.61
C GLN A 112 16.32 43.37 -25.84
N ASP A 113 16.15 42.05 -25.83
CA ASP A 113 17.03 41.15 -25.04
C ASP A 113 18.09 40.37 -25.83
N SER A 114 18.33 40.69 -27.11
CA SER A 114 19.35 39.99 -27.90
C SER A 114 20.77 40.58 -27.85
N LYS A 115 21.04 41.50 -26.93
CA LYS A 115 22.35 42.17 -26.88
C LYS A 115 23.13 42.07 -25.57
N LEU A 116 22.71 41.20 -24.64
CA LEU A 116 23.35 41.03 -23.32
C LEU A 116 24.08 39.68 -23.14
N LEU A 117 24.25 38.89 -24.19
CA LEU A 117 24.90 37.56 -24.08
C LEU A 117 26.31 37.48 -24.70
N SER A 118 26.94 38.60 -25.07
CA SER A 118 28.27 38.56 -25.70
C SER A 118 29.45 39.07 -24.85
N ASP A 119 29.25 39.54 -23.62
CA ASP A 119 30.33 40.05 -22.80
C ASP A 119 30.45 39.49 -21.38
N ALA A 120 30.12 38.20 -21.20
CA ALA A 120 30.52 37.47 -19.98
C ALA A 120 31.94 36.93 -20.13
N ALA A 121 32.92 37.79 -20.06
CA ALA A 121 34.31 37.43 -19.84
C ALA A 121 34.42 36.64 -18.55
N SER A 122 35.01 35.48 -18.64
CA SER A 122 35.37 34.50 -17.60
C SER A 122 35.82 35.12 -16.28
N THR A 123 34.91 35.33 -15.35
CA THR A 123 35.25 35.37 -13.93
C THR A 123 35.51 33.94 -13.46
N PRO A 124 36.65 33.70 -12.77
CA PRO A 124 36.89 32.35 -12.20
C PRO A 124 35.74 32.02 -11.27
N VAL A 125 35.07 30.91 -11.52
CA VAL A 125 34.11 30.33 -10.58
C VAL A 125 34.82 30.14 -9.25
N PRO A 126 34.34 30.71 -8.12
CA PRO A 126 34.92 30.46 -6.83
C PRO A 126 34.98 28.96 -6.60
N ILE A 127 36.18 28.44 -6.31
CA ILE A 127 36.35 27.07 -5.88
C ILE A 127 35.65 26.97 -4.53
N VAL A 128 34.39 26.51 -4.54
CA VAL A 128 33.66 26.17 -3.31
C VAL A 128 34.47 25.04 -2.65
N PRO A 129 34.94 25.20 -1.39
CA PRO A 129 35.64 24.14 -0.71
C PRO A 129 34.77 22.91 -0.72
N PRO A 130 35.36 21.69 -0.87
CA PRO A 130 34.58 20.47 -0.88
C PRO A 130 33.74 20.41 0.40
N VAL A 131 32.41 20.37 0.25
CA VAL A 131 31.51 20.15 1.36
C VAL A 131 31.85 18.76 1.88
N THR A 132 32.49 18.68 3.04
CA THR A 132 32.67 17.41 3.74
C THR A 132 31.29 16.94 4.12
N CYS A 133 30.83 15.86 3.50
CA CYS A 133 29.60 15.18 3.94
C CYS A 133 29.79 14.81 5.41
N PRO A 134 28.84 15.18 6.29
CA PRO A 134 28.86 14.70 7.65
C PRO A 134 28.89 13.18 7.66
N THR A 135 29.59 12.60 8.64
CA THR A 135 29.52 11.18 8.92
C THR A 135 28.07 10.76 9.20
N TYR A 136 27.72 9.47 9.10
CA TYR A 136 26.38 8.99 9.44
C TYR A 136 25.89 9.48 10.81
N ALA A 137 26.78 9.69 11.78
CA ALA A 137 26.48 10.29 13.06
C ALA A 137 26.10 11.79 12.97
N GLU A 138 26.57 12.49 11.95
CA GLU A 138 26.33 13.91 11.70
C GLU A 138 25.15 14.13 10.72
N ILE A 139 24.67 13.09 10.02
CA ILE A 139 23.38 13.06 9.30
C ILE A 139 22.21 12.92 10.29
N GLN A 140 22.52 12.86 11.57
CA GLN A 140 21.53 13.02 12.61
C GLN A 140 20.88 14.37 12.39
N MET A 141 19.57 14.36 12.22
CA MET A 141 18.78 15.48 11.75
C MET A 141 19.18 16.77 12.43
N MET A 142 19.68 17.71 11.65
CA MET A 142 19.66 19.10 12.07
C MET A 142 18.21 19.47 12.40
N LYS A 143 18.05 20.26 13.43
CA LYS A 143 16.76 20.69 13.96
C LYS A 143 15.83 21.08 12.82
N HIS A 144 14.85 20.24 12.54
CA HIS A 144 13.75 20.62 11.67
C HIS A 144 12.77 21.40 12.55
N ASP A 145 12.72 22.72 12.38
CA ASP A 145 11.67 23.55 12.93
C ASP A 145 10.54 23.62 11.88
N PRO A 146 9.45 22.87 12.02
CA PRO A 146 8.37 22.87 11.04
C PRO A 146 7.60 24.20 11.00
N LEU A 147 7.88 25.11 11.92
CA LEU A 147 7.22 26.42 12.03
C LEU A 147 8.03 27.58 11.42
N SER A 148 9.24 27.36 10.97
CA SER A 148 9.99 28.38 10.26
C SER A 148 9.57 28.41 8.78
N GLU A 149 8.53 29.16 8.47
CA GLU A 149 8.16 29.50 7.09
C GLU A 149 9.40 30.06 6.36
N GLY A 150 9.86 29.32 5.35
CA GLY A 150 10.83 29.80 4.37
C GLY A 150 12.25 29.26 4.46
N GLN A 151 12.56 28.29 5.30
CA GLN A 151 13.82 27.55 5.19
C GLN A 151 13.60 26.25 4.44
N GLU A 152 13.87 26.22 3.15
CA GLU A 152 14.16 25.01 2.40
C GLU A 152 15.44 24.40 2.98
N ILE A 153 15.33 23.67 4.06
CA ILE A 153 16.42 22.89 4.60
C ILE A 153 16.37 21.54 3.91
N SER A 154 16.90 21.47 2.71
CA SER A 154 17.30 20.20 2.10
C SER A 154 18.48 19.65 2.90
N LEU A 155 18.18 19.02 4.03
CA LEU A 155 19.16 18.45 4.96
C LEU A 155 19.96 17.31 4.33
N PHE A 156 19.44 16.71 3.27
CA PHE A 156 20.03 15.57 2.57
C PHE A 156 20.64 15.93 1.22
N SER A 157 20.30 17.07 0.63
CA SER A 157 20.81 17.49 -0.68
C SER A 157 22.34 17.48 -0.78
N PRO A 158 23.13 17.91 0.22
CA PRO A 158 24.58 17.77 0.18
C PRO A 158 25.12 16.37 0.48
N CYS A 159 24.37 15.55 1.22
CA CYS A 159 24.84 14.27 1.76
C CYS A 159 24.37 13.07 0.97
N THR A 160 23.22 13.17 0.35
CA THR A 160 22.78 12.27 -0.72
C THR A 160 23.53 12.53 -2.03
N ARG A 161 24.13 13.70 -2.19
CA ARG A 161 25.25 13.86 -3.10
C ARG A 161 26.41 13.02 -2.57
N MET A 162 26.38 11.73 -2.83
CA MET A 162 27.56 10.89 -2.64
C MET A 162 28.66 11.54 -3.45
N SER A 163 29.51 12.34 -2.78
CA SER A 163 30.52 13.19 -3.41
C SER A 163 31.49 12.41 -4.30
N ASN A 164 31.57 11.10 -4.11
CA ASN A 164 32.34 10.16 -4.93
C ASN A 164 31.51 9.52 -6.07
N VAL A 165 30.20 9.73 -6.12
CA VAL A 165 29.29 9.11 -7.12
C VAL A 165 28.80 10.15 -8.13
N GLN A 166 28.86 11.44 -7.79
CA GLN A 166 28.37 12.53 -8.64
C GLN A 166 29.04 12.60 -10.02
N SER A 167 30.30 12.22 -10.14
CA SER A 167 31.03 12.19 -11.43
C SER A 167 30.75 10.95 -12.27
N SER A 168 30.06 9.96 -11.69
CA SER A 168 29.80 8.65 -12.28
C SER A 168 28.30 8.29 -12.34
N PHE A 169 27.41 9.20 -11.91
CA PHE A 169 25.98 8.99 -11.93
C PHE A 169 25.37 9.58 -13.21
N ASP A 170 24.43 8.89 -13.85
CA ASP A 170 23.65 9.48 -14.92
C ASP A 170 22.90 10.71 -14.41
N PRO A 171 22.95 11.86 -15.11
CA PRO A 171 22.39 13.11 -14.60
C PRO A 171 20.89 13.07 -14.33
N ASP A 172 20.11 12.37 -15.16
CA ASP A 172 18.65 12.32 -15.01
C ASP A 172 18.27 11.42 -13.83
N LEU A 173 18.96 10.28 -13.68
CA LEU A 173 18.79 9.39 -12.55
C LEU A 173 19.21 10.07 -11.24
N PHE A 174 20.30 10.82 -11.25
CA PHE A 174 20.77 11.57 -10.11
C PHE A 174 19.75 12.64 -9.69
N ARG A 175 19.21 13.40 -10.64
CA ARG A 175 18.18 14.39 -10.37
C ARG A 175 16.92 13.77 -9.79
N LEU A 176 16.47 12.63 -10.34
CA LEU A 176 15.32 11.91 -9.81
C LEU A 176 15.58 11.46 -8.36
N PHE A 177 16.79 10.98 -8.07
CA PHE A 177 17.18 10.61 -6.70
C PHE A 177 17.20 11.78 -5.74
N GLU A 178 17.77 12.94 -6.16
CA GLU A 178 17.77 14.18 -5.36
C GLU A 178 16.34 14.68 -5.04
N ASN A 179 15.41 14.52 -5.97
CA ASN A 179 14.03 14.93 -5.75
C ASN A 179 13.22 13.93 -4.93
N SER A 180 13.58 12.65 -4.98
CA SER A 180 12.77 11.57 -4.42
C SER A 180 13.20 11.16 -3.02
N TYR A 181 14.50 10.89 -2.80
CA TYR A 181 14.95 10.31 -1.55
C TYR A 181 14.81 11.24 -0.34
N PRO A 182 15.11 12.55 -0.41
CA PRO A 182 14.87 13.47 0.71
C PRO A 182 13.39 13.76 0.98
N ASN A 183 12.51 13.45 0.05
CA ASN A 183 11.11 13.88 0.07
C ASN A 183 10.37 13.55 1.38
N THR A 184 10.56 12.35 1.95
CA THR A 184 9.92 12.00 3.22
C THR A 184 10.39 12.92 4.35
N LEU A 185 11.69 13.14 4.48
CA LEU A 185 12.25 13.93 5.58
C LEU A 185 11.95 15.42 5.45
N ASP A 186 11.90 15.93 4.19
CA ASP A 186 11.72 17.35 3.91
C ASP A 186 10.24 17.78 3.84
N THR A 187 9.34 16.83 3.47
CA THR A 187 7.94 17.17 3.14
C THR A 187 6.91 16.40 3.96
N THR A 188 7.11 15.11 4.21
CA THR A 188 6.05 14.27 4.81
C THR A 188 6.15 14.11 6.31
N ILE A 189 7.28 14.45 6.95
CA ILE A 189 7.34 14.56 8.40
C ILE A 189 6.68 15.88 8.81
N LYS A 190 5.36 15.82 9.01
CA LYS A 190 4.55 17.00 9.29
C LYS A 190 4.80 17.55 10.69
N TRP A 191 5.13 16.69 11.65
CA TRP A 191 5.39 17.07 13.03
C TRP A 191 6.24 16.03 13.77
N ARG A 192 7.08 16.54 14.67
CA ARG A 192 7.83 15.77 15.66
C ARG A 192 7.73 16.43 17.01
N GLY A 193 7.63 15.64 18.07
CA GLY A 193 7.57 16.14 19.42
C GLY A 193 7.57 15.04 20.45
N TYR A 194 6.94 15.30 21.57
CA TYR A 194 6.87 14.39 22.70
C TYR A 194 5.43 14.23 23.16
N ALA A 195 5.12 13.06 23.69
CA ALA A 195 3.86 12.80 24.33
C ALA A 195 3.66 13.68 25.57
N ASN A 196 2.43 14.12 25.79
CA ASN A 196 2.04 14.80 27.02
C ASN A 196 1.39 13.83 28.01
N LYS A 197 1.75 13.94 29.26
CA LYS A 197 1.06 13.28 30.38
C LYS A 197 0.13 14.27 31.03
N ILE A 198 -1.15 13.93 31.09
CA ILE A 198 -2.17 14.74 31.79
C ILE A 198 -2.30 14.24 33.22
N ASP A 199 -2.07 15.10 34.18
CA ASP A 199 -2.33 14.80 35.57
C ASP A 199 -3.85 14.63 35.78
N PRO A 200 -4.30 13.49 36.32
CA PRO A 200 -5.74 13.19 36.41
C PRO A 200 -6.49 14.13 37.37
N VAL A 201 -5.79 14.73 38.33
CA VAL A 201 -6.38 15.61 39.37
C VAL A 201 -6.31 17.07 38.94
N THR A 202 -5.11 17.55 38.63
CA THR A 202 -4.88 18.97 38.30
C THR A 202 -5.20 19.33 36.87
N LYS A 203 -5.32 18.31 35.97
CA LYS A 203 -5.47 18.48 34.52
C LYS A 203 -4.31 19.18 33.84
N ASN A 204 -3.20 19.39 34.56
CA ASN A 204 -2.01 19.98 33.99
C ASN A 204 -1.33 18.97 33.03
N GLU A 205 -0.90 19.46 31.88
CA GLU A 205 -0.12 18.70 30.92
C GLU A 205 1.37 18.91 31.18
N THR A 206 2.11 17.81 31.14
CA THR A 206 3.57 17.81 31.24
C THR A 206 4.13 16.95 30.13
N ALA A 207 5.10 17.49 29.39
CA ALA A 207 5.80 16.72 28.36
C ALA A 207 6.55 15.55 29.00
N THR A 208 6.51 14.40 28.33
CA THR A 208 7.28 13.22 28.69
C THR A 208 8.55 13.13 27.82
N ASP A 209 9.29 12.05 27.97
CA ASP A 209 10.41 11.71 27.07
C ASP A 209 10.02 10.72 25.94
N GLU A 210 8.72 10.44 25.80
CA GLU A 210 8.18 9.61 24.72
C GLU A 210 8.15 10.40 23.40
N GLU A 211 9.07 10.07 22.50
CA GLU A 211 9.16 10.70 21.18
C GLU A 211 7.95 10.32 20.31
N LEU A 212 7.46 11.28 19.54
CA LEU A 212 6.37 11.10 18.58
C LEU A 212 6.76 11.71 17.22
N THR A 213 6.45 11.01 16.14
CA THR A 213 6.67 11.47 14.76
C THR A 213 5.43 11.21 13.91
N PHE A 214 4.85 12.30 13.38
CA PHE A 214 3.67 12.26 12.52
C PHE A 214 4.08 12.41 11.06
N VAL A 215 3.90 11.34 10.27
CA VAL A 215 4.30 11.25 8.87
C VAL A 215 3.06 11.14 8.01
N ILE A 216 2.85 12.10 7.13
CA ILE A 216 1.70 12.13 6.21
C ILE A 216 1.99 11.38 4.91
N THR A 217 0.94 11.05 4.15
CA THR A 217 1.09 10.39 2.83
C THR A 217 1.69 11.29 1.76
N GLY A 218 1.47 12.60 1.90
CA GLY A 218 1.93 13.62 0.96
C GLY A 218 0.90 14.73 0.75
N ASP A 219 -0.08 14.49 -0.09
CA ASP A 219 -1.15 15.44 -0.40
C ASP A 219 -2.33 15.39 0.60
N ILE A 220 -2.36 14.39 1.49
CA ILE A 220 -3.33 14.26 2.56
C ILE A 220 -2.60 14.36 3.90
N ASP A 221 -2.93 15.36 4.72
CA ASP A 221 -2.34 15.59 6.04
C ASP A 221 -2.88 14.60 7.09
N ALA A 222 -2.88 13.30 6.77
CA ALA A 222 -3.25 12.21 7.65
C ALA A 222 -2.18 11.10 7.56
N MET A 223 -2.10 10.27 8.59
CA MET A 223 -1.07 9.25 8.71
C MET A 223 -1.65 7.86 8.52
N TRP A 224 -1.34 7.23 7.38
CA TRP A 224 -1.52 5.79 7.19
C TRP A 224 -0.40 5.02 7.86
N LEU A 225 -0.72 3.94 8.58
CA LEU A 225 0.29 3.11 9.25
C LEU A 225 1.25 2.48 8.23
N ARG A 226 0.73 1.96 7.14
CA ARG A 226 1.50 1.35 6.04
C ARG A 226 2.41 2.36 5.35
N ASP A 227 1.85 3.49 4.89
CA ASP A 227 2.58 4.51 4.14
C ASP A 227 3.71 5.11 4.96
N SER A 228 3.42 5.53 6.18
CA SER A 228 4.40 6.12 7.08
C SER A 228 5.54 5.15 7.44
N ALA A 229 5.22 3.88 7.67
CA ALA A 229 6.21 2.83 7.87
C ALA A 229 7.11 2.67 6.64
N SER A 230 6.51 2.56 5.44
CA SER A 230 7.24 2.34 4.20
C SER A 230 8.14 3.53 3.82
N GLN A 231 7.67 4.75 4.03
CA GLN A 231 8.45 5.96 3.81
C GLN A 231 9.69 6.01 4.72
N ILE A 232 9.53 5.75 6.01
CA ILE A 232 10.63 5.75 6.97
C ILE A 232 11.57 4.55 6.74
N TYR A 233 11.03 3.39 6.35
CA TYR A 233 11.82 2.18 6.09
C TYR A 233 12.88 2.38 5.01
N SER A 234 12.67 3.27 4.05
CA SER A 234 13.63 3.61 3.00
C SER A 234 14.96 4.13 3.56
N TYR A 235 14.96 4.68 4.78
CA TYR A 235 16.17 5.17 5.47
C TYR A 235 16.83 4.12 6.38
N LEU A 236 16.35 2.88 6.39
CA LEU A 236 16.95 1.79 7.18
C LEU A 236 18.46 1.64 6.95
N PRO A 237 19.02 1.79 5.72
CA PRO A 237 20.46 1.72 5.51
C PRO A 237 21.27 2.78 6.28
N LEU A 238 20.65 3.89 6.63
CA LEU A 238 21.25 5.03 7.34
C LEU A 238 20.97 5.01 8.85
N LEU A 239 20.12 4.09 9.31
CA LEU A 239 19.73 4.03 10.71
C LEU A 239 20.86 3.48 11.58
N GLU A 240 21.24 4.22 12.62
CA GLU A 240 22.19 3.83 13.67
C GLU A 240 21.59 4.12 15.05
N ALA A 241 22.08 3.37 16.06
CA ALA A 241 21.69 3.62 17.44
C ALA A 241 22.12 5.02 17.90
N SER A 242 21.22 5.79 18.48
CA SER A 242 21.51 7.13 18.96
C SER A 242 20.47 7.59 19.99
N ASP A 243 20.94 8.19 21.07
CA ASP A 243 20.13 8.88 22.08
C ASP A 243 19.92 10.36 21.72
N ASN A 244 20.51 10.83 20.65
CA ASN A 244 20.33 12.20 20.20
C ASN A 244 18.90 12.41 19.67
N ARG A 245 18.25 13.46 20.18
CA ARG A 245 16.88 13.83 19.80
C ARG A 245 16.72 14.23 18.34
N ASP A 246 17.81 14.68 17.70
CA ASP A 246 17.83 15.09 16.30
C ASP A 246 18.41 13.99 15.39
N SER A 247 18.23 12.72 15.74
CA SER A 247 18.72 11.57 14.97
C SER A 247 17.59 10.84 14.22
N LEU A 248 17.97 10.05 13.21
CA LEU A 248 17.07 9.09 12.58
C LEU A 248 16.51 8.09 13.59
N ALA A 249 17.31 7.65 14.59
CA ALA A 249 16.84 6.76 15.64
C ALA A 249 15.68 7.38 16.43
N SER A 250 15.79 8.67 16.80
CA SER A 250 14.71 9.41 17.46
C SER A 250 13.45 9.49 16.58
N LEU A 251 13.61 9.73 15.29
CA LEU A 251 12.49 9.77 14.35
C LEU A 251 11.79 8.41 14.24
N TRP A 252 12.56 7.31 14.19
CA TRP A 252 12.03 5.95 14.16
C TRP A 252 11.30 5.60 15.46
N ARG A 253 11.89 5.91 16.63
CA ARG A 253 11.21 5.72 17.93
C ARG A 253 9.89 6.49 17.99
N GLY A 254 9.91 7.73 17.53
CA GLY A 254 8.70 8.58 17.46
C GLY A 254 7.61 7.99 16.57
N LEU A 255 7.98 7.42 15.42
CA LEU A 255 7.05 6.72 14.53
C LEU A 255 6.44 5.49 15.22
N ILE A 256 7.28 4.62 15.80
CA ILE A 256 6.82 3.38 16.46
C ILE A 256 5.90 3.70 17.64
N ASN A 257 6.24 4.70 18.44
CA ASN A 257 5.40 5.13 19.57
C ASN A 257 4.04 5.67 19.09
N LEU A 258 4.03 6.46 18.03
CA LEU A 258 2.77 7.01 17.50
C LEU A 258 1.90 5.92 16.87
N HIS A 259 2.49 4.97 16.13
CA HIS A 259 1.79 3.77 15.66
C HIS A 259 1.19 2.98 16.82
N ALA A 260 1.97 2.74 17.88
CA ALA A 260 1.50 2.04 19.08
C ALA A 260 0.26 2.72 19.69
N ARG A 261 0.29 4.04 19.82
CA ARG A 261 -0.85 4.83 20.32
C ARG A 261 -2.08 4.70 19.42
N TYR A 262 -1.90 4.76 18.10
CA TYR A 262 -2.99 4.65 17.14
C TYR A 262 -3.62 3.26 17.14
N ILE A 263 -2.81 2.19 17.20
CA ILE A 263 -3.30 0.82 17.30
C ILE A 263 -4.10 0.61 18.60
N ILE A 264 -3.68 1.18 19.72
CA ILE A 264 -4.44 1.12 20.98
C ILE A 264 -5.77 1.91 20.86
N ILE A 265 -5.77 3.05 20.18
CA ILE A 265 -6.98 3.85 19.96
C ILE A 265 -7.99 3.09 19.08
N SER A 266 -7.54 2.49 17.98
CA SER A 266 -8.42 1.81 17.05
C SER A 266 -7.65 0.78 16.20
N PRO A 267 -7.52 -0.48 16.65
CA PRO A 267 -6.70 -1.49 15.98
C PRO A 267 -7.29 -1.94 14.63
N TYR A 268 -8.53 -1.60 14.33
CA TYR A 268 -9.19 -1.94 13.06
C TYR A 268 -9.11 -0.83 12.02
N CYS A 269 -8.50 0.32 12.33
CA CYS A 269 -8.40 1.44 11.40
C CYS A 269 -6.98 1.59 10.87
N HIS A 270 -6.84 2.11 9.65
CA HIS A 270 -5.59 2.17 8.92
C HIS A 270 -4.98 3.58 8.87
N SER A 271 -5.80 4.64 9.04
CA SER A 271 -5.34 6.02 8.93
C SER A 271 -5.86 6.92 10.04
N PHE A 272 -5.02 7.86 10.48
CA PHE A 272 -5.20 8.60 11.72
C PHE A 272 -4.96 10.09 11.56
N GLN A 273 -5.62 10.86 12.44
CA GLN A 273 -5.48 12.29 12.58
C GLN A 273 -4.17 12.66 13.29
N PRO A 274 -3.68 13.92 13.14
CA PRO A 274 -2.56 14.40 13.93
C PRO A 274 -2.76 14.20 15.43
N PRO A 275 -1.70 13.83 16.19
CA PRO A 275 -1.81 13.72 17.63
C PRO A 275 -2.10 15.09 18.26
N PRO A 276 -2.88 15.14 19.36
CA PRO A 276 -3.26 16.40 20.00
C PRO A 276 -2.07 17.30 20.39
N GLU A 277 -0.96 16.69 20.75
CA GLU A 277 0.29 17.36 21.12
C GLU A 277 0.89 18.20 19.99
N SER A 278 0.55 17.89 18.74
CA SER A 278 1.05 18.60 17.58
C SER A 278 0.44 19.99 17.40
N GLY A 279 -0.76 20.22 17.93
CA GLY A 279 -1.52 21.44 17.64
C GLY A 279 -1.93 21.61 16.18
N LEU A 280 -1.69 20.59 15.32
CA LEU A 280 -2.07 20.62 13.91
C LEU A 280 -3.59 20.56 13.75
N GLN A 281 -4.08 21.14 12.67
CA GLN A 281 -5.49 21.10 12.31
C GLN A 281 -5.90 19.68 11.90
N LEU A 282 -7.06 19.23 12.39
CA LEU A 282 -7.64 17.96 11.95
C LEU A 282 -8.05 18.05 10.47
N GLN A 283 -7.83 16.97 9.76
CA GLN A 283 -8.19 16.88 8.36
C GLN A 283 -9.64 16.42 8.20
N HIS A 284 -10.34 17.03 7.27
CA HIS A 284 -11.69 16.61 6.92
C HIS A 284 -11.66 15.46 5.92
N ASN A 285 -12.20 14.30 6.32
CA ASN A 285 -12.45 13.21 5.40
C ASN A 285 -13.85 13.35 4.79
N GLY A 286 -13.92 13.63 3.49
CA GLY A 286 -15.19 13.74 2.77
C GLY A 286 -16.01 12.44 2.73
N ALA A 287 -15.36 11.29 2.88
CA ALA A 287 -16.00 9.98 2.92
C ALA A 287 -16.58 9.62 4.31
N TYR A 288 -16.28 10.37 5.36
CA TYR A 288 -16.72 10.04 6.74
C TYR A 288 -18.24 9.84 6.86
N SER A 289 -19.03 10.68 6.20
CA SER A 289 -20.50 10.56 6.22
C SER A 289 -21.04 9.41 5.37
N GLN A 290 -20.20 8.81 4.53
CA GLN A 290 -20.56 7.75 3.59
C GLN A 290 -20.06 6.38 4.05
N ASN A 291 -19.04 6.34 4.88
CA ASN A 291 -18.40 5.14 5.41
C ASN A 291 -19.00 4.76 6.76
N HIS A 292 -19.45 3.51 6.88
CA HIS A 292 -20.11 2.98 8.07
C HIS A 292 -19.43 1.73 8.60
N PRO A 293 -18.22 1.86 9.19
CA PRO A 293 -17.59 0.74 9.89
C PRO A 293 -18.31 0.41 11.20
N ILE A 294 -18.32 -0.85 11.57
CA ILE A 294 -18.78 -1.32 12.87
C ILE A 294 -17.64 -2.11 13.51
N PRO A 295 -17.12 -1.66 14.67
CA PRO A 295 -17.52 -0.51 15.48
C PRO A 295 -17.22 0.85 14.79
N PRO A 296 -18.00 1.89 15.10
CA PRO A 296 -17.73 3.24 14.61
C PRO A 296 -16.49 3.83 15.26
N TYR A 297 -15.87 4.80 14.61
CA TYR A 297 -14.66 5.46 15.09
C TYR A 297 -14.89 6.94 15.44
N ASP A 298 -13.96 7.51 16.22
CA ASP A 298 -13.94 8.93 16.54
C ASP A 298 -13.19 9.70 15.44
N PRO A 299 -13.86 10.55 14.61
CA PRO A 299 -13.22 11.27 13.52
C PRO A 299 -12.20 12.32 13.96
N LYS A 300 -12.12 12.61 15.27
CA LYS A 300 -11.07 13.46 15.85
C LYS A 300 -9.74 12.74 16.06
N LYS A 301 -9.74 11.41 16.00
CA LYS A 301 -8.57 10.56 16.22
C LYS A 301 -8.21 9.73 15.00
N VAL A 302 -9.22 9.31 14.26
CA VAL A 302 -9.10 8.46 13.08
C VAL A 302 -9.53 9.28 11.87
N PHE A 303 -8.73 9.25 10.80
CA PHE A 303 -9.04 9.93 9.55
C PHE A 303 -10.02 9.10 8.70
N ASP A 304 -9.67 7.82 8.47
CA ASP A 304 -10.55 6.83 7.84
C ASP A 304 -10.33 5.45 8.45
N CYS A 305 -11.35 4.59 8.40
CA CYS A 305 -11.31 3.30 9.08
C CYS A 305 -11.66 2.16 8.13
N LYS A 306 -10.64 1.57 7.53
CA LYS A 306 -10.70 0.32 6.79
C LYS A 306 -9.83 -0.71 7.49
N TRP A 307 -10.33 -1.94 7.60
CA TRP A 307 -9.55 -3.03 8.16
C TRP A 307 -8.59 -3.61 7.12
N GLU A 308 -7.33 -3.36 7.33
CA GLU A 308 -6.20 -3.78 6.51
C GLU A 308 -5.16 -4.46 7.39
N LEU A 309 -4.88 -5.73 7.13
CA LEU A 309 -3.92 -6.50 7.93
C LEU A 309 -2.49 -5.96 7.81
N ASP A 310 -2.15 -5.43 6.63
CA ASP A 310 -0.84 -4.86 6.33
C ASP A 310 -0.54 -3.60 7.17
N SER A 311 -1.55 -2.86 7.61
CA SER A 311 -1.38 -1.75 8.54
C SER A 311 -0.74 -2.21 9.85
N LEU A 312 -1.19 -3.32 10.42
CA LEU A 312 -0.59 -3.91 11.62
C LEU A 312 0.78 -4.56 11.32
N ALA A 313 0.92 -5.21 10.16
CA ALA A 313 2.17 -5.81 9.74
C ALA A 313 3.27 -4.74 9.56
N SER A 314 2.91 -3.55 9.07
CA SER A 314 3.82 -2.42 8.89
C SER A 314 4.38 -1.88 10.21
N PHE A 315 3.56 -1.85 11.27
CA PHE A 315 4.02 -1.53 12.63
C PHE A 315 5.08 -2.53 13.14
N LEU A 316 4.87 -3.83 12.88
CA LEU A 316 5.85 -4.85 13.24
C LEU A 316 7.13 -4.71 12.41
N GLN A 317 7.00 -4.42 11.11
CA GLN A 317 8.14 -4.24 10.20
C GLN A 317 9.09 -3.15 10.70
N VAL A 318 8.58 -1.96 10.99
CA VAL A 318 9.44 -0.86 11.47
C VAL A 318 9.98 -1.14 12.87
N SER A 319 9.22 -1.81 13.74
CA SER A 319 9.67 -2.20 15.08
C SER A 319 10.85 -3.18 15.01
N THR A 320 10.71 -4.24 14.22
CA THR A 320 11.76 -5.26 14.08
C THR A 320 13.00 -4.72 13.39
N ALA A 321 12.83 -3.91 12.34
CA ALA A 321 13.93 -3.26 11.65
C ALA A 321 14.71 -2.29 12.55
N TYR A 322 14.01 -1.49 13.37
CA TYR A 322 14.65 -0.63 14.37
C TYR A 322 15.52 -1.45 15.34
N TYR A 323 14.94 -2.52 15.91
CA TYR A 323 15.67 -3.37 16.85
C TYR A 323 16.88 -4.04 16.21
N GLN A 324 16.74 -4.58 15.01
CA GLN A 324 17.84 -5.24 14.28
C GLN A 324 19.01 -4.29 13.99
N ARG A 325 18.74 -3.00 13.78
CA ARG A 325 19.76 -1.98 13.48
C ARG A 325 20.39 -1.38 14.73
N THR A 326 19.60 -1.18 15.79
CA THR A 326 20.04 -0.42 16.97
C THR A 326 20.36 -1.29 18.17
N ASN A 327 19.80 -2.51 18.23
CA ASN A 327 19.82 -3.40 19.41
C ASN A 327 19.26 -2.74 20.69
N ASP A 328 18.42 -1.70 20.55
CA ASP A 328 17.82 -0.96 21.66
C ASP A 328 16.60 -1.71 22.19
N LEU A 329 16.83 -2.68 23.08
CA LEU A 329 15.77 -3.45 23.72
C LEU A 329 14.99 -2.59 24.73
N SER A 330 15.65 -1.63 25.38
CA SER A 330 15.06 -0.82 26.46
C SER A 330 13.90 0.04 25.97
N PHE A 331 13.94 0.47 24.73
CA PHE A 331 12.86 1.22 24.07
C PHE A 331 11.52 0.47 24.08
N PHE A 332 11.53 -0.84 23.78
CA PHE A 332 10.30 -1.63 23.68
C PHE A 332 9.60 -1.91 25.01
N GLN A 333 10.31 -1.75 26.12
CA GLN A 333 9.75 -1.91 27.48
C GLN A 333 9.27 -0.60 28.08
N LYS A 334 9.67 0.54 27.51
CA LYS A 334 9.55 1.85 28.16
C LYS A 334 8.16 2.48 28.02
N TYR A 335 7.49 2.28 26.88
CA TYR A 335 6.21 2.92 26.55
C TYR A 335 5.11 1.90 26.22
N SER A 336 4.25 2.22 25.25
CA SER A 336 3.04 1.47 24.97
C SER A 336 3.21 0.33 23.95
N TRP A 337 4.44 -0.04 23.56
CA TRP A 337 4.65 -1.05 22.51
C TRP A 337 4.04 -2.40 22.86
N ILE A 338 4.21 -2.91 24.10
CA ILE A 338 3.64 -4.20 24.55
C ILE A 338 2.11 -4.17 24.52
N ASP A 339 1.51 -3.02 24.87
CA ASP A 339 0.05 -2.86 24.87
C ASP A 339 -0.51 -2.81 23.45
N ALA A 340 0.19 -2.12 22.54
CA ALA A 340 -0.13 -2.10 21.12
C ALA A 340 -0.01 -3.47 20.48
N MET A 341 1.03 -4.24 20.83
CA MET A 341 1.18 -5.63 20.39
C MET A 341 0.00 -6.50 20.85
N SER A 342 -0.45 -6.34 22.09
CA SER A 342 -1.64 -7.04 22.59
C SER A 342 -2.87 -6.68 21.76
N ALA A 343 -3.13 -5.39 21.55
CA ALA A 343 -4.28 -4.93 20.76
C ALA A 343 -4.25 -5.43 19.31
N ALA A 344 -3.07 -5.41 18.69
CA ALA A 344 -2.89 -5.90 17.32
C ALA A 344 -3.14 -7.42 17.20
N ILE A 345 -2.60 -8.21 18.13
CA ILE A 345 -2.77 -9.67 18.14
C ILE A 345 -4.22 -10.04 18.42
N ASP A 346 -4.89 -9.33 19.34
CA ASP A 346 -6.30 -9.55 19.68
C ASP A 346 -7.21 -9.21 18.48
N ALA A 347 -6.97 -8.08 17.81
CA ALA A 347 -7.73 -7.69 16.62
C ALA A 347 -7.53 -8.67 15.47
N ALA A 348 -6.28 -9.03 15.14
CA ALA A 348 -5.98 -10.01 14.12
C ALA A 348 -6.55 -11.39 14.49
N GLY A 349 -6.49 -11.78 15.76
CA GLY A 349 -7.09 -13.01 16.29
C GLY A 349 -8.60 -13.06 16.09
N ALA A 350 -9.32 -11.97 16.38
CA ALA A 350 -10.76 -11.85 16.17
C ALA A 350 -11.15 -11.94 14.68
N MET A 351 -10.30 -11.46 13.78
CA MET A 351 -10.52 -11.53 12.33
C MET A 351 -10.12 -12.87 11.70
N ARG A 352 -9.72 -13.88 12.49
CA ARG A 352 -9.48 -15.25 12.00
C ARG A 352 -10.76 -16.10 11.93
N LEU A 353 -11.85 -15.65 12.55
CA LEU A 353 -13.13 -16.37 12.50
C LEU A 353 -13.70 -16.37 11.07
N GLY A 354 -14.22 -17.50 10.66
CA GLY A 354 -14.93 -17.63 9.39
C GLY A 354 -16.32 -17.01 9.44
N THR A 355 -16.95 -16.89 8.28
CA THR A 355 -18.33 -16.37 8.17
C THR A 355 -19.33 -17.29 8.88
N TYR A 356 -19.09 -18.59 8.83
CA TYR A 356 -19.99 -19.60 9.43
C TYR A 356 -19.28 -20.41 10.51
N SER A 357 -20.03 -20.74 11.57
CA SER A 357 -19.62 -21.72 12.56
C SER A 357 -19.63 -23.15 11.97
N PRO A 358 -19.04 -24.15 12.67
CA PRO A 358 -19.14 -25.56 12.23
C PRO A 358 -20.58 -26.06 12.04
N GLU A 359 -21.53 -25.47 12.76
CA GLU A 359 -22.97 -25.80 12.67
C GLU A 359 -23.70 -25.04 11.55
N GLY A 360 -22.97 -24.24 10.74
CA GLY A 360 -23.52 -23.45 9.64
C GLY A 360 -24.21 -22.14 10.04
N LYS A 361 -24.06 -21.68 11.28
CA LYS A 361 -24.62 -20.40 11.73
C LYS A 361 -23.69 -19.27 11.38
N VAL A 362 -24.24 -18.13 10.93
CA VAL A 362 -23.46 -16.90 10.71
C VAL A 362 -22.81 -16.46 12.01
N GLN A 363 -21.50 -16.27 12.00
CA GLN A 363 -20.73 -15.78 13.13
C GLN A 363 -20.71 -14.25 13.16
N LYS A 364 -20.72 -13.67 14.36
CA LYS A 364 -20.56 -12.22 14.52
C LYS A 364 -19.12 -11.84 14.17
N SER A 365 -18.93 -10.96 13.19
CA SER A 365 -17.62 -10.37 12.89
C SER A 365 -17.25 -9.30 13.92
N ALA A 366 -15.98 -9.25 14.28
CA ALA A 366 -15.46 -8.18 15.14
C ALA A 366 -15.45 -6.82 14.45
N TRP A 367 -15.40 -6.83 13.13
CA TRP A 367 -15.43 -5.63 12.31
C TRP A 367 -16.21 -5.88 11.00
N SER A 368 -16.96 -4.88 10.53
CA SER A 368 -17.67 -4.87 9.27
C SER A 368 -17.71 -3.46 8.69
N PHE A 369 -18.00 -3.32 7.39
CA PHE A 369 -17.95 -2.03 6.72
C PHE A 369 -18.92 -1.98 5.55
N THR A 370 -19.74 -0.93 5.49
CA THR A 370 -20.49 -0.56 4.31
C THR A 370 -20.18 0.88 3.94
N GLY A 371 -20.14 1.18 2.64
CA GLY A 371 -19.93 2.53 2.12
C GLY A 371 -20.99 2.91 1.10
N TRP A 372 -21.43 4.17 1.14
CA TRP A 372 -22.23 4.76 0.07
C TRP A 372 -21.28 5.26 -1.02
N THR A 373 -21.10 4.48 -2.05
CA THR A 373 -20.14 4.75 -3.11
C THR A 373 -20.66 4.23 -4.46
N ASN A 374 -20.24 4.86 -5.54
CA ASN A 374 -20.43 4.36 -6.89
C ASN A 374 -19.28 3.46 -7.37
N ARG A 375 -18.30 3.20 -6.50
CA ARG A 375 -17.16 2.30 -6.77
C ARG A 375 -17.32 1.02 -5.97
N GLY A 376 -17.51 -0.11 -6.65
CA GLY A 376 -17.69 -1.41 -6.01
C GLY A 376 -16.51 -1.88 -5.15
N SER A 377 -15.32 -1.34 -5.38
CA SER A 377 -14.12 -1.64 -4.61
C SER A 377 -14.01 -0.86 -3.28
N GLU A 378 -14.89 0.11 -3.02
CA GLU A 378 -14.86 0.94 -1.81
C GLU A 378 -15.91 0.53 -0.76
N THR A 379 -16.54 -0.63 -0.91
CA THR A 379 -17.53 -1.17 0.04
C THR A 379 -17.48 -2.69 0.09
N LEU A 380 -18.02 -3.27 1.15
CA LEU A 380 -18.13 -4.72 1.28
C LEU A 380 -19.55 -5.20 0.96
N THR A 381 -19.63 -6.38 0.35
CA THR A 381 -20.89 -7.11 0.12
C THR A 381 -21.44 -7.69 1.42
N ASN A 382 -22.65 -8.28 1.36
CA ASN A 382 -23.26 -9.04 2.46
C ASN A 382 -23.32 -8.25 3.77
N ASP A 383 -23.97 -7.08 3.72
CA ASP A 383 -24.14 -6.17 4.87
C ASP A 383 -22.83 -5.82 5.58
N GLY A 384 -21.77 -5.65 4.80
CA GLY A 384 -20.46 -5.25 5.31
C GLY A 384 -19.57 -6.39 5.81
N LEU A 385 -19.99 -7.65 5.67
CA LEU A 385 -19.20 -8.82 6.06
C LEU A 385 -18.18 -9.23 4.98
N GLY A 386 -18.39 -8.80 3.73
CA GLY A 386 -17.66 -9.27 2.56
C GLY A 386 -18.13 -10.65 2.08
N ASN A 387 -17.44 -11.23 1.12
CA ASN A 387 -17.77 -12.57 0.63
C ASN A 387 -17.50 -13.61 1.69
N PRO A 388 -18.30 -14.71 1.74
CA PRO A 388 -18.12 -15.76 2.72
C PRO A 388 -16.70 -16.32 2.74
N THR A 389 -16.15 -16.46 3.95
CA THR A 389 -14.79 -16.92 4.18
C THR A 389 -14.79 -18.09 5.15
N LYS A 390 -14.08 -19.16 4.81
CA LYS A 390 -13.90 -20.32 5.68
C LYS A 390 -12.71 -20.10 6.61
N GLN A 391 -12.92 -20.36 7.88
CA GLN A 391 -11.84 -20.33 8.86
C GLN A 391 -10.79 -21.39 8.51
N ASN A 392 -9.55 -20.97 8.25
CA ASN A 392 -8.46 -21.90 7.90
C ASN A 392 -7.16 -21.67 8.69
N GLY A 393 -7.06 -20.60 9.44
CA GLY A 393 -5.88 -20.22 10.20
C GLY A 393 -5.28 -18.86 9.79
N MET A 394 -5.60 -18.36 8.58
CA MET A 394 -5.25 -17.02 8.15
C MET A 394 -6.16 -15.97 8.80
N VAL A 395 -5.71 -14.72 8.76
CA VAL A 395 -6.46 -13.53 9.16
C VAL A 395 -7.19 -12.95 7.96
N ARG A 396 -8.47 -12.63 8.11
CA ARG A 396 -9.22 -11.90 7.07
C ARG A 396 -8.75 -10.45 7.02
N SER A 397 -8.40 -9.95 5.83
CA SER A 397 -8.27 -8.54 5.52
C SER A 397 -9.47 -8.10 4.70
N ALA A 398 -10.16 -7.06 5.12
CA ALA A 398 -11.34 -6.59 4.41
C ALA A 398 -10.96 -5.76 3.19
N PHE A 399 -9.87 -5.01 3.32
CA PHE A 399 -9.30 -4.18 2.27
C PHE A 399 -7.86 -4.58 1.99
N ARG A 400 -7.40 -4.21 0.81
CA ARG A 400 -6.02 -4.36 0.30
C ARG A 400 -5.18 -3.15 0.68
N PRO A 401 -3.86 -3.21 0.55
CA PRO A 401 -2.99 -2.04 0.74
C PRO A 401 -3.27 -0.88 -0.23
N SER A 402 -4.08 -1.08 -1.25
CA SER A 402 -4.59 -0.05 -2.16
C SER A 402 -5.87 0.64 -1.67
N ASP A 403 -6.35 0.34 -0.47
CA ASP A 403 -7.65 0.77 0.08
C ASP A 403 -8.87 0.19 -0.64
N ASP A 404 -8.70 -0.78 -1.56
CA ASP A 404 -9.77 -1.50 -2.24
C ASP A 404 -10.21 -2.74 -1.46
N ALA A 405 -11.50 -3.04 -1.50
CA ALA A 405 -12.07 -4.23 -0.87
C ALA A 405 -11.50 -5.52 -1.47
N CYS A 406 -11.10 -6.46 -0.61
CA CYS A 406 -10.74 -7.79 -1.03
C CYS A 406 -11.95 -8.53 -1.60
N ILE A 407 -11.77 -9.20 -2.74
CA ILE A 407 -12.78 -10.11 -3.28
C ILE A 407 -12.90 -11.32 -2.35
N TYR A 408 -11.78 -11.91 -1.97
CA TYR A 408 -11.69 -12.95 -0.95
C TYR A 408 -10.82 -12.46 0.20
N GLN A 409 -11.35 -12.46 1.42
CA GLN A 409 -10.73 -11.77 2.55
C GLN A 409 -9.48 -12.45 3.13
N LEU A 410 -9.15 -13.67 2.73
CA LEU A 410 -7.86 -14.26 3.08
C LEU A 410 -6.80 -13.76 2.11
N PHE A 411 -6.37 -12.52 2.33
CA PHE A 411 -5.37 -11.81 1.54
C PHE A 411 -3.98 -12.38 1.82
N VAL A 412 -3.42 -13.09 0.84
CA VAL A 412 -2.22 -13.92 1.02
C VAL A 412 -0.97 -13.12 1.30
N PRO A 413 -0.60 -12.07 0.52
CA PRO A 413 0.62 -11.30 0.81
C PRO A 413 0.59 -10.62 2.18
N GLY A 414 -0.55 -10.08 2.59
CA GLY A 414 -0.72 -9.47 3.91
C GLY A 414 -0.54 -10.47 5.05
N ASN A 415 -1.06 -11.69 4.89
CA ASN A 415 -0.87 -12.78 5.85
C ASN A 415 0.59 -13.26 5.89
N MET A 416 1.29 -13.32 4.75
CA MET A 416 2.72 -13.66 4.70
C MET A 416 3.56 -12.62 5.47
N MET A 417 3.32 -11.34 5.20
CA MET A 417 4.02 -10.25 5.88
C MET A 417 3.74 -10.24 7.38
N TRP A 418 2.46 -10.39 7.78
CA TRP A 418 2.07 -10.46 9.18
C TRP A 418 2.71 -11.65 9.91
N ALA A 419 2.68 -12.86 9.34
CA ALA A 419 3.28 -14.04 9.93
C ALA A 419 4.80 -13.88 10.10
N LYS A 420 5.51 -13.36 9.08
CA LYS A 420 6.95 -13.13 9.15
C LYS A 420 7.31 -12.15 10.25
N TYR A 421 6.66 -11.00 10.30
CA TYR A 421 6.99 -10.00 11.31
C TYR A 421 6.48 -10.34 12.71
N LEU A 422 5.46 -11.19 12.86
CA LEU A 422 5.13 -11.78 14.15
C LEU A 422 6.28 -12.65 14.69
N GLU A 423 6.89 -13.48 13.84
CA GLU A 423 8.06 -14.28 14.22
C GLU A 423 9.22 -13.38 14.69
N GLU A 424 9.58 -12.38 13.89
CA GLU A 424 10.67 -11.46 14.22
C GLU A 424 10.40 -10.66 15.49
N ALA A 425 9.18 -10.11 15.63
CA ALA A 425 8.79 -9.35 16.82
C ALA A 425 8.69 -10.24 18.07
N SER A 426 8.40 -11.54 17.92
CA SER A 426 8.42 -12.48 19.06
C SER A 426 9.81 -12.64 19.67
N LEU A 427 10.87 -12.46 18.89
CA LEU A 427 12.26 -12.48 19.39
C LEU A 427 12.60 -11.24 20.23
N ILE A 428 11.94 -10.12 19.97
CA ILE A 428 12.02 -8.93 20.82
C ILE A 428 11.20 -9.19 22.09
N MET A 429 9.94 -9.60 21.93
CA MET A 429 8.99 -9.82 23.03
C MET A 429 9.50 -10.83 24.07
N GLU A 430 10.18 -11.90 23.61
CA GLU A 430 10.78 -12.93 24.48
C GLU A 430 11.87 -12.38 25.44
N LYS A 431 12.53 -11.30 25.02
CA LYS A 431 13.59 -10.66 25.82
C LYS A 431 13.05 -9.63 26.83
N LEU A 432 11.74 -9.29 26.73
CA LEU A 432 11.11 -8.33 27.62
C LEU A 432 10.59 -9.01 28.87
N ASP A 433 10.63 -8.29 29.99
CA ASP A 433 10.21 -8.80 31.28
C ASP A 433 8.68 -8.81 31.44
N GLY A 434 8.21 -9.78 32.21
CA GLY A 434 6.83 -9.83 32.66
C GLY A 434 5.96 -10.92 32.01
N LYS A 435 4.92 -11.31 32.75
CA LYS A 435 4.00 -12.39 32.34
C LYS A 435 3.24 -12.05 31.05
N LYS A 436 2.92 -10.77 30.83
CA LYS A 436 2.23 -10.30 29.61
C LYS A 436 3.11 -10.55 28.39
N ALA A 437 4.39 -10.17 28.45
CA ALA A 437 5.33 -10.40 27.34
C ALA A 437 5.49 -11.89 27.04
N ALA A 438 5.63 -12.74 28.05
CA ALA A 438 5.73 -14.20 27.86
C ALA A 438 4.50 -14.80 27.17
N ASN A 439 3.29 -14.38 27.59
CA ASN A 439 2.05 -14.85 26.98
C ASN A 439 1.94 -14.37 25.51
N LEU A 440 2.28 -13.12 25.24
CA LEU A 440 2.25 -12.56 23.88
C LEU A 440 3.24 -13.26 22.98
N THR A 441 4.45 -13.57 23.46
CA THR A 441 5.46 -14.34 22.71
C THR A 441 4.87 -15.66 22.21
N THR A 442 4.16 -16.40 23.07
CA THR A 442 3.51 -17.65 22.69
C THR A 442 2.42 -17.42 21.65
N SER A 443 1.52 -16.47 21.88
CA SER A 443 0.43 -16.15 20.95
C SER A 443 0.92 -15.71 19.58
N MET A 444 1.99 -14.91 19.52
CA MET A 444 2.61 -14.45 18.28
C MET A 444 3.14 -15.64 17.44
N ARG A 445 3.87 -16.55 18.08
CA ARG A 445 4.43 -17.73 17.43
C ARG A 445 3.35 -18.71 16.96
N GLU A 446 2.34 -18.95 17.79
CA GLU A 446 1.20 -19.81 17.43
C GLU A 446 0.40 -19.25 16.26
N GLN A 447 0.18 -17.91 16.27
CA GLN A 447 -0.53 -17.26 15.17
C GLN A 447 0.27 -17.31 13.87
N ALA A 448 1.56 -17.00 13.91
CA ALA A 448 2.46 -17.06 12.75
C ALA A 448 2.53 -18.49 12.17
N PHE A 449 2.73 -19.50 13.02
CA PHE A 449 2.76 -20.88 12.61
C PHE A 449 1.45 -21.33 11.96
N GLY A 450 0.30 -20.97 12.56
CA GLY A 450 -1.02 -21.30 12.02
C GLY A 450 -1.27 -20.67 10.65
N ILE A 451 -0.82 -19.42 10.44
CA ILE A 451 -0.94 -18.72 9.16
C ILE A 451 -0.06 -19.39 8.10
N ARG A 452 1.22 -19.64 8.40
CA ARG A 452 2.13 -20.35 7.46
C ARG A 452 1.55 -21.68 7.02
N LYS A 453 1.05 -22.48 7.99
CA LYS A 453 0.39 -23.76 7.70
C LYS A 453 -0.81 -23.63 6.77
N ALA A 454 -1.61 -22.57 6.97
CA ALA A 454 -2.79 -22.33 6.13
C ALA A 454 -2.41 -21.89 4.71
N ILE A 455 -1.40 -21.02 4.58
CA ILE A 455 -0.89 -20.58 3.28
C ILE A 455 -0.35 -21.77 2.49
N ASP A 456 0.46 -22.62 3.12
CA ASP A 456 1.07 -23.78 2.49
C ASP A 456 0.04 -24.81 2.01
N ARG A 457 -1.07 -24.94 2.74
CA ARG A 457 -2.13 -25.89 2.42
C ARG A 457 -3.13 -25.35 1.39
N ASP A 458 -3.52 -24.05 1.51
CA ASP A 458 -4.70 -23.53 0.84
C ASP A 458 -4.40 -22.43 -0.21
N ALA A 459 -3.24 -21.75 -0.12
CA ALA A 459 -2.96 -20.59 -0.96
C ALA A 459 -2.06 -20.90 -2.16
N ILE A 460 -1.57 -22.11 -2.30
CA ILE A 460 -0.80 -22.57 -3.45
C ILE A 460 -1.76 -23.28 -4.40
N THR A 461 -1.80 -22.81 -5.64
CA THR A 461 -2.66 -23.40 -6.68
C THR A 461 -1.86 -23.69 -7.95
N HIS A 462 -2.30 -24.70 -8.70
CA HIS A 462 -1.63 -25.07 -9.94
C HIS A 462 -2.14 -24.27 -11.13
N HIS A 463 -1.28 -23.42 -11.69
CA HIS A 463 -1.55 -22.69 -12.94
C HIS A 463 -1.01 -23.48 -14.12
N ARG A 464 -1.86 -23.66 -15.16
CA ARG A 464 -1.54 -24.51 -16.34
C ARG A 464 -0.24 -24.13 -17.06
N GLN A 465 0.15 -22.85 -17.05
CA GLN A 465 1.33 -22.35 -17.77
C GLN A 465 2.54 -22.17 -16.85
N PHE A 466 2.34 -21.80 -15.58
CA PHE A 466 3.43 -21.44 -14.67
C PHE A 466 3.72 -22.54 -13.62
N GLY A 467 2.86 -23.55 -13.51
CA GLY A 467 2.95 -24.54 -12.44
C GLY A 467 2.36 -24.02 -11.13
N ASP A 468 2.91 -24.44 -9.99
CA ASP A 468 2.39 -24.04 -8.69
C ASP A 468 2.75 -22.58 -8.38
N ILE A 469 1.73 -21.74 -8.11
CA ILE A 469 1.83 -20.32 -7.81
C ILE A 469 1.06 -20.00 -6.53
N TYR A 470 1.41 -18.89 -5.88
CA TYR A 470 0.58 -18.31 -4.83
C TYR A 470 -0.63 -17.60 -5.42
N ALA A 471 -1.81 -17.81 -4.85
CA ALA A 471 -2.97 -16.97 -5.10
C ALA A 471 -2.82 -15.64 -4.34
N TYR A 472 -3.41 -14.57 -4.88
CA TYR A 472 -3.42 -13.25 -4.25
C TYR A 472 -4.40 -13.20 -3.07
N GLU A 473 -5.61 -13.75 -3.27
CA GLU A 473 -6.67 -13.86 -2.27
C GLU A 473 -7.33 -15.23 -2.37
N ILE A 474 -7.79 -15.76 -1.25
CA ILE A 474 -8.56 -17.02 -1.19
C ILE A 474 -9.76 -16.89 -0.25
N ASP A 475 -10.78 -17.74 -0.45
CA ASP A 475 -11.97 -17.80 0.41
C ASP A 475 -11.94 -18.96 1.43
N GLY A 476 -11.01 -19.90 1.26
CA GLY A 476 -10.93 -21.14 2.06
C GLY A 476 -11.93 -22.22 1.66
N TYR A 477 -12.81 -21.94 0.67
CA TYR A 477 -13.73 -22.92 0.06
C TYR A 477 -13.24 -23.49 -1.27
N GLY A 478 -12.06 -23.04 -1.72
CA GLY A 478 -11.46 -23.41 -3.00
C GLY A 478 -11.47 -22.28 -4.04
N GLY A 479 -12.02 -21.12 -3.70
CA GLY A 479 -11.92 -19.93 -4.53
C GLY A 479 -10.52 -19.29 -4.44
N HIS A 480 -9.94 -18.99 -5.59
CA HIS A 480 -8.63 -18.34 -5.72
C HIS A 480 -8.73 -17.14 -6.65
N ASN A 481 -8.30 -15.98 -6.19
CA ASN A 481 -8.14 -14.80 -7.03
C ASN A 481 -6.69 -14.74 -7.51
N LEU A 482 -6.51 -14.91 -8.83
CA LEU A 482 -5.19 -14.93 -9.48
C LEU A 482 -4.93 -13.58 -10.13
N MET A 483 -4.25 -12.72 -9.39
CA MET A 483 -3.80 -11.40 -9.81
C MET A 483 -2.60 -10.98 -8.94
N ASP A 484 -2.09 -9.81 -9.16
CA ASP A 484 -1.30 -9.03 -8.19
C ASP A 484 -1.68 -7.56 -8.27
N ASP A 485 -1.38 -6.82 -7.23
CA ASP A 485 -1.59 -5.36 -7.10
C ASP A 485 -0.23 -4.69 -6.87
N ALA A 486 -0.09 -3.46 -7.32
CA ALA A 486 1.15 -2.70 -7.17
C ALA A 486 1.49 -2.33 -5.73
N ASN A 487 0.48 -2.22 -4.88
CA ASN A 487 0.64 -1.80 -3.48
C ASN A 487 1.21 -2.93 -2.62
N VAL A 488 2.23 -2.61 -1.83
CA VAL A 488 2.91 -3.57 -0.95
C VAL A 488 2.19 -3.65 0.40
N PRO A 489 1.93 -4.88 0.91
CA PRO A 489 2.39 -6.19 0.46
C PRO A 489 1.71 -6.70 -0.81
N SER A 490 2.51 -7.21 -1.75
CA SER A 490 2.07 -7.84 -2.98
C SER A 490 2.78 -9.19 -3.19
N LEU A 491 2.29 -10.01 -4.11
CA LEU A 491 2.98 -11.27 -4.43
C LEU A 491 4.37 -11.02 -5.00
N LEU A 492 4.54 -9.97 -5.81
CA LEU A 492 5.84 -9.57 -6.35
C LEU A 492 6.83 -9.22 -5.24
N ALA A 493 6.37 -8.62 -4.15
CA ALA A 493 7.21 -8.08 -3.07
C ALA A 493 7.66 -9.13 -2.03
N ILE A 494 7.20 -10.37 -2.09
CA ILE A 494 7.49 -11.43 -1.09
C ILE A 494 8.97 -11.52 -0.69
N PRO A 495 9.97 -11.46 -1.59
CA PRO A 495 11.38 -11.54 -1.19
C PRO A 495 11.86 -10.40 -0.30
N LEU A 496 11.19 -9.23 -0.30
CA LEU A 496 11.63 -8.07 0.48
C LEU A 496 11.52 -8.27 1.99
N TRP A 497 10.60 -9.10 2.44
CA TRP A 497 10.48 -9.46 3.86
C TRP A 497 10.96 -10.88 4.18
N ASP A 498 11.64 -11.53 3.23
CA ASP A 498 12.30 -12.83 3.47
C ASP A 498 11.37 -13.91 4.05
N TYR A 499 10.14 -14.01 3.49
CA TYR A 499 9.12 -14.94 3.97
C TYR A 499 9.57 -16.42 3.92
N GLU A 500 10.41 -16.77 2.94
CA GLU A 500 10.91 -18.15 2.75
C GLU A 500 11.73 -18.65 3.94
N ASN A 501 12.40 -17.73 4.65
CA ASN A 501 13.20 -18.04 5.81
C ASN A 501 12.43 -17.73 7.11
N SER A 502 12.30 -18.74 7.95
CA SER A 502 11.72 -18.62 9.28
C SER A 502 12.79 -18.85 10.34
N SER A 503 12.72 -18.08 11.42
CA SER A 503 13.54 -18.32 12.63
C SER A 503 13.04 -19.51 13.45
N PHE A 504 11.91 -20.10 13.06
CA PHE A 504 11.23 -21.22 13.75
C PHE A 504 11.02 -22.39 12.79
N PRO A 505 10.78 -23.62 13.33
CA PRO A 505 10.42 -24.76 12.51
C PRO A 505 9.18 -24.45 11.65
N LEU A 506 9.29 -24.70 10.35
CA LEU A 506 8.17 -24.58 9.42
C LEU A 506 7.15 -25.70 9.64
N PRO A 507 5.85 -25.45 9.40
CA PRO A 507 4.81 -26.47 9.52
C PRO A 507 5.00 -27.60 8.51
N GLU A 508 4.67 -28.81 8.93
CA GLU A 508 4.62 -29.97 8.04
C GLU A 508 3.23 -30.10 7.44
N ILE A 509 3.16 -30.27 6.13
CA ILE A 509 1.91 -30.47 5.37
C ILE A 509 1.88 -31.92 4.86
N PHE A 510 0.72 -32.56 4.96
CA PHE A 510 0.48 -33.92 4.50
C PHE A 510 -0.67 -33.95 3.50
N GLU A 511 -0.58 -34.84 2.51
CA GLU A 511 -1.70 -35.12 1.61
C GLU A 511 -2.92 -35.58 2.45
N SER A 512 -4.09 -35.00 2.20
CA SER A 512 -5.34 -35.34 2.89
C SER A 512 -6.02 -36.51 2.21
N ASP A 513 -5.51 -37.72 2.38
CA ASP A 513 -6.15 -38.94 1.89
C ASP A 513 -7.02 -39.66 2.95
N GLY A 514 -7.39 -38.95 4.02
CA GLY A 514 -8.34 -39.46 5.02
C GLY A 514 -7.86 -40.64 5.87
N GLN A 515 -6.62 -41.12 5.67
CA GLN A 515 -6.00 -42.17 6.43
C GLN A 515 -4.81 -41.66 7.24
N GLN A 516 -4.62 -42.22 8.44
CA GLN A 516 -3.40 -41.93 9.22
C GLN A 516 -2.19 -42.43 8.43
N GLY A 517 -1.41 -41.49 7.86
CA GLY A 517 -0.19 -41.82 7.12
C GLY A 517 -0.04 -41.12 5.76
N GLY A 518 -0.77 -40.02 5.53
CA GLY A 518 -0.63 -39.22 4.31
C GLY A 518 0.84 -38.86 4.02
N LYS A 519 1.21 -38.86 2.75
CA LYS A 519 2.57 -38.49 2.32
C LYS A 519 2.85 -37.05 2.65
N LYS A 520 4.01 -36.78 3.27
CA LYS A 520 4.49 -35.41 3.53
C LYS A 520 4.72 -34.67 2.21
N ILE A 521 4.07 -33.53 2.06
CA ILE A 521 4.29 -32.62 0.94
C ILE A 521 5.47 -31.71 1.29
N GLN A 522 6.48 -31.70 0.42
CA GLN A 522 7.59 -30.76 0.52
C GLN A 522 7.32 -29.57 -0.40
N ILE A 523 7.09 -28.40 0.21
CA ILE A 523 6.90 -27.14 -0.53
C ILE A 523 8.25 -26.50 -0.74
N HIS A 524 8.55 -26.18 -1.99
CA HIS A 524 9.74 -25.43 -2.39
C HIS A 524 9.33 -23.96 -2.63
N HIS A 525 9.26 -23.17 -1.57
CA HIS A 525 8.78 -21.78 -1.60
C HIS A 525 9.47 -20.92 -2.67
N ALA A 526 10.79 -21.04 -2.81
CA ALA A 526 11.55 -20.33 -3.86
C ALA A 526 11.06 -20.68 -5.27
N LYS A 527 10.70 -21.94 -5.53
CA LYS A 527 10.15 -22.36 -6.82
C LYS A 527 8.74 -21.80 -7.01
N VAL A 528 7.89 -21.89 -6.00
CA VAL A 528 6.52 -21.35 -6.04
C VAL A 528 6.58 -19.83 -6.28
N TYR A 529 7.45 -19.12 -5.56
CA TYR A 529 7.65 -17.67 -5.79
C TYR A 529 8.14 -17.37 -7.21
N ASN A 530 9.13 -18.07 -7.73
CA ASN A 530 9.62 -17.84 -9.10
C ASN A 530 8.50 -18.04 -10.14
N ASN A 531 7.67 -19.07 -9.98
CA ASN A 531 6.51 -19.30 -10.82
C ASN A 531 5.49 -18.14 -10.70
N THR A 532 5.20 -17.73 -9.46
CA THR A 532 4.30 -16.61 -9.14
C THR A 532 4.81 -15.31 -9.78
N ARG A 533 6.10 -15.03 -9.64
CA ARG A 533 6.73 -13.86 -10.26
C ARG A 533 6.57 -13.86 -11.79
N ASN A 534 6.79 -15.01 -12.44
CA ASN A 534 6.58 -15.14 -13.87
C ASN A 534 5.12 -14.92 -14.28
N PHE A 535 4.16 -15.40 -13.48
CA PHE A 535 2.74 -15.15 -13.66
C PHE A 535 2.42 -13.66 -13.50
N VAL A 536 2.82 -13.05 -12.39
CA VAL A 536 2.54 -11.64 -12.04
C VAL A 536 3.07 -10.67 -13.10
N LEU A 537 4.22 -10.97 -13.70
CA LEU A 537 4.88 -10.16 -14.74
C LEU A 537 4.50 -10.57 -16.16
N SER A 538 3.38 -11.24 -16.34
CA SER A 538 2.86 -11.69 -17.63
C SER A 538 1.45 -11.14 -17.89
N GLN A 539 0.95 -11.34 -19.12
CA GLN A 539 -0.43 -10.98 -19.48
C GLN A 539 -1.51 -11.85 -18.82
N GLU A 540 -1.13 -12.92 -18.15
CA GLU A 540 -2.06 -13.74 -17.35
C GLU A 540 -2.43 -13.05 -16.02
N ASN A 541 -1.63 -12.08 -15.56
CA ASN A 541 -2.06 -11.14 -14.52
C ASN A 541 -2.87 -10.00 -15.17
N PRO A 542 -4.19 -9.88 -14.88
CA PRO A 542 -5.04 -8.88 -15.53
C PRO A 542 -4.64 -7.43 -15.22
N TYR A 543 -3.80 -7.22 -14.21
CA TYR A 543 -3.31 -5.89 -13.81
C TYR A 543 -1.84 -5.64 -14.18
N PHE A 544 -1.20 -6.53 -14.95
CA PHE A 544 0.07 -6.21 -15.56
C PHE A 544 -0.13 -5.40 -16.85
N MET A 545 -0.04 -4.09 -16.71
CA MET A 545 -0.25 -3.16 -17.84
C MET A 545 1.01 -3.06 -18.67
N GLN A 546 0.86 -3.07 -20.00
CA GLN A 546 1.97 -2.97 -20.95
C GLN A 546 1.73 -1.85 -21.94
N GLY A 547 2.63 -0.89 -21.96
CA GLY A 547 2.62 0.23 -22.90
C GLY A 547 4.01 0.83 -23.09
N PRO A 548 4.15 1.76 -24.05
CA PRO A 548 5.43 2.39 -24.35
C PRO A 548 5.92 3.34 -23.26
N ALA A 549 5.03 3.87 -22.41
CA ALA A 549 5.41 4.76 -21.32
C ALA A 549 5.87 3.97 -20.09
N ILE A 550 5.19 2.87 -19.77
CA ILE A 550 5.52 2.01 -18.65
C ILE A 550 4.93 0.62 -18.82
N ALA A 551 5.66 -0.43 -18.42
CA ALA A 551 5.19 -1.80 -18.34
C ALA A 551 5.35 -2.32 -16.90
N ALA A 552 4.30 -2.21 -16.08
CA ALA A 552 4.34 -2.58 -14.68
C ALA A 552 2.97 -3.02 -14.17
N VAL A 553 2.94 -3.62 -12.98
CA VAL A 553 1.70 -3.96 -12.29
C VAL A 553 0.96 -2.67 -11.91
N GLY A 554 -0.34 -2.66 -12.10
CA GLY A 554 -1.28 -1.64 -11.61
C GLY A 554 -2.18 -2.23 -10.53
N GLY A 555 -3.47 -1.96 -10.62
CA GLY A 555 -4.46 -2.48 -9.68
C GLY A 555 -5.87 -2.00 -10.02
N PRO A 556 -6.90 -2.50 -9.34
CA PRO A 556 -8.27 -2.04 -9.55
C PRO A 556 -8.51 -0.60 -9.06
N HIS A 557 -7.67 -0.09 -8.16
CA HIS A 557 -7.85 1.22 -7.51
C HIS A 557 -8.04 2.37 -8.50
N LEU A 558 -7.19 2.43 -9.51
CA LEU A 558 -7.23 3.49 -10.53
C LEU A 558 -7.71 2.97 -11.89
N GLY A 559 -8.16 1.71 -11.92
CA GLY A 559 -8.74 1.07 -13.09
C GLY A 559 -7.72 0.55 -14.11
N PRO A 560 -8.20 -0.03 -15.22
CA PRO A 560 -7.34 -0.59 -16.26
C PRO A 560 -6.55 0.50 -16.99
N GLY A 561 -5.34 0.13 -17.44
CA GLY A 561 -4.46 1.01 -18.19
C GLY A 561 -3.55 1.91 -17.36
N LYS A 562 -3.72 1.95 -16.04
CA LYS A 562 -2.86 2.69 -15.11
C LYS A 562 -1.84 1.75 -14.46
N SER A 563 -0.57 1.89 -14.83
CA SER A 563 0.56 1.22 -14.17
C SER A 563 1.08 2.06 -13.02
N TRP A 564 1.70 1.41 -12.05
CA TRP A 564 2.30 2.10 -10.91
C TRP A 564 3.83 2.03 -11.00
N PRO A 565 4.53 3.16 -11.05
CA PRO A 565 6.00 3.19 -11.04
C PRO A 565 6.59 2.44 -9.83
N MET A 566 5.88 2.44 -8.69
CA MET A 566 6.24 1.69 -7.50
C MET A 566 6.42 0.19 -7.80
N ALA A 567 5.59 -0.42 -8.64
CA ALA A 567 5.72 -1.83 -8.98
C ALA A 567 6.98 -2.12 -9.82
N ALA A 568 7.41 -1.19 -10.67
CA ALA A 568 8.69 -1.31 -11.38
C ALA A 568 9.88 -1.24 -10.40
N ILE A 569 9.81 -0.35 -9.41
CA ILE A 569 10.82 -0.25 -8.33
C ILE A 569 10.86 -1.56 -7.53
N VAL A 570 9.71 -2.08 -7.11
CA VAL A 570 9.62 -3.35 -6.36
C VAL A 570 10.17 -4.51 -7.20
N ARG A 571 9.91 -4.54 -8.51
CA ARG A 571 10.47 -5.55 -9.41
C ARG A 571 12.01 -5.53 -9.42
N ALA A 572 12.61 -4.35 -9.48
CA ALA A 572 14.07 -4.20 -9.40
C ALA A 572 14.62 -4.60 -8.02
N LEU A 573 13.98 -4.15 -6.93
CA LEU A 573 14.37 -4.52 -5.57
C LEU A 573 14.33 -6.03 -5.34
N THR A 574 13.27 -6.70 -5.80
CA THR A 574 13.13 -8.17 -5.64
C THR A 574 14.10 -8.95 -6.52
N ALA A 575 14.46 -8.42 -7.71
CA ALA A 575 15.50 -9.01 -8.53
C ALA A 575 16.87 -8.97 -7.82
N LEU A 576 17.25 -7.82 -7.23
CA LEU A 576 18.47 -7.66 -6.44
C LEU A 576 18.48 -8.59 -5.22
N GLU A 577 17.36 -8.67 -4.50
CA GLU A 577 17.25 -9.54 -3.32
C GLU A 577 17.44 -11.01 -3.68
N THR A 578 16.78 -11.47 -4.72
CA THR A 578 16.89 -12.86 -5.21
C THR A 578 18.30 -13.17 -5.70
N ALA A 579 18.95 -12.23 -6.40
CA ALA A 579 20.32 -12.38 -6.86
C ALA A 579 21.31 -12.47 -5.67
N SER A 580 21.13 -11.61 -4.68
CA SER A 580 21.95 -11.60 -3.45
C SER A 580 21.83 -12.92 -2.67
N LYS A 581 20.59 -13.39 -2.43
CA LYS A 581 20.32 -14.68 -1.75
C LYS A 581 20.89 -15.89 -2.50
N SER A 582 20.85 -15.87 -3.82
CA SER A 582 21.41 -16.95 -4.65
C SER A 582 22.92 -16.88 -4.84
N GLY A 583 23.59 -15.86 -4.30
CA GLY A 583 25.04 -15.62 -4.44
C GLY A 583 25.48 -15.24 -5.86
N LYS A 584 24.53 -14.92 -6.77
CA LYS A 584 24.85 -14.58 -8.16
C LYS A 584 25.26 -13.11 -8.37
N GLY A 585 24.95 -12.25 -7.39
CA GLY A 585 25.28 -10.83 -7.42
C GLY A 585 24.52 -10.02 -8.49
N ILE A 586 24.75 -8.71 -8.45
CA ILE A 586 24.01 -7.72 -9.29
C ILE A 586 24.18 -7.98 -10.81
N ALA A 587 25.31 -8.47 -11.27
CA ALA A 587 25.57 -8.75 -12.69
C ALA A 587 24.54 -9.72 -13.32
N SER A 588 23.99 -10.64 -12.52
CA SER A 588 23.02 -11.62 -13.00
C SER A 588 21.62 -11.04 -13.29
N VAL A 589 21.31 -9.87 -12.75
CA VAL A 589 20.02 -9.18 -12.88
C VAL A 589 20.17 -7.78 -13.44
N GLU A 590 21.35 -7.43 -13.88
CA GLU A 590 21.72 -6.10 -14.36
C GLU A 590 20.72 -5.57 -15.39
N LYS A 591 20.45 -6.34 -16.45
CA LYS A 591 19.52 -5.92 -17.49
C LYS A 591 18.11 -5.62 -16.93
N GLU A 592 17.62 -6.46 -16.05
CA GLU A 592 16.29 -6.26 -15.47
C GLU A 592 16.24 -4.99 -14.62
N VAL A 593 17.24 -4.76 -13.77
CA VAL A 593 17.34 -3.57 -12.94
C VAL A 593 17.40 -2.31 -13.81
N VAL A 594 18.23 -2.33 -14.84
CA VAL A 594 18.35 -1.25 -15.82
C VAL A 594 17.01 -0.95 -16.49
N ASP A 595 16.35 -1.97 -17.01
CA ASP A 595 15.05 -1.81 -17.69
C ASP A 595 14.01 -1.15 -16.74
N GLN A 596 14.01 -1.52 -15.44
CA GLN A 596 13.10 -0.91 -14.48
C GLN A 596 13.46 0.54 -14.14
N LEU A 597 14.75 0.86 -13.98
CA LEU A 597 15.19 2.24 -13.76
C LEU A 597 14.79 3.15 -14.94
N MET A 598 14.96 2.67 -16.18
CA MET A 598 14.52 3.39 -17.37
C MET A 598 13.01 3.61 -17.38
N MET A 599 12.21 2.59 -17.04
CA MET A 599 10.76 2.72 -16.97
C MET A 599 10.34 3.77 -15.92
N VAL A 600 10.99 3.79 -14.77
CA VAL A 600 10.69 4.78 -13.72
C VAL A 600 11.02 6.19 -14.23
N LEU A 601 12.20 6.39 -14.86
CA LEU A 601 12.57 7.67 -15.46
C LEU A 601 11.58 8.13 -16.53
N ASP A 602 11.27 7.27 -17.51
CA ASP A 602 10.35 7.58 -18.62
C ASP A 602 8.94 7.91 -18.09
N SER A 603 8.50 7.22 -17.02
CA SER A 603 7.18 7.42 -16.41
C SER A 603 7.02 8.77 -15.71
N THR A 604 8.11 9.49 -15.42
CA THR A 604 8.03 10.84 -14.84
C THR A 604 7.46 11.87 -15.82
N GLY A 605 7.43 11.58 -17.13
CA GLY A 605 6.98 12.51 -18.15
C GLY A 605 7.78 13.82 -18.20
N GLY A 606 9.00 13.83 -17.63
CA GLY A 606 9.89 14.98 -17.53
C GLY A 606 9.68 15.86 -16.29
N THR A 607 8.79 15.47 -15.36
CA THR A 607 8.54 16.23 -14.12
C THR A 607 9.69 16.10 -13.10
N GLY A 608 10.46 15.01 -13.19
CA GLY A 608 11.56 14.73 -12.25
C GLY A 608 11.10 14.26 -10.88
N VAL A 609 9.84 13.79 -10.75
CA VAL A 609 9.26 13.19 -9.55
C VAL A 609 8.48 11.93 -9.93
N ILE A 610 8.24 11.04 -8.97
CA ILE A 610 7.55 9.77 -9.20
C ILE A 610 6.09 9.92 -8.86
N HIS A 611 5.24 9.64 -9.85
CA HIS A 611 3.78 9.67 -9.71
C HIS A 611 3.24 8.43 -9.01
N GLU A 612 2.01 8.49 -8.51
CA GLU A 612 1.30 7.34 -7.97
C GLU A 612 1.04 6.29 -9.04
N SER A 613 0.36 6.69 -10.12
CA SER A 613 0.15 5.85 -11.30
C SER A 613 0.32 6.64 -12.59
N VAL A 614 0.61 5.93 -13.66
CA VAL A 614 0.83 6.51 -14.99
C VAL A 614 0.09 5.66 -16.01
N ASN A 615 -0.56 6.29 -16.97
CA ASN A 615 -1.15 5.58 -18.10
C ASN A 615 -0.05 4.86 -18.89
N ALA A 616 -0.19 3.56 -19.07
CA ALA A 616 0.80 2.74 -19.73
C ALA A 616 1.18 3.24 -21.15
N TRP A 617 0.29 3.96 -21.82
CA TRP A 617 0.47 4.50 -23.15
C TRP A 617 0.80 5.98 -23.23
N ASN A 618 0.65 6.72 -22.10
CA ASN A 618 0.86 8.18 -22.07
C ASN A 618 1.46 8.62 -20.72
N ALA A 619 2.75 8.90 -20.70
CA ALA A 619 3.46 9.34 -19.50
C ALA A 619 2.97 10.69 -18.92
N LYS A 620 2.17 11.47 -19.67
CA LYS A 620 1.60 12.73 -19.20
C LYS A 620 0.22 12.56 -18.53
N ASP A 621 -0.37 11.37 -18.60
CA ASP A 621 -1.63 11.02 -17.94
C ASP A 621 -1.34 10.21 -16.68
N TRP A 622 -1.19 10.91 -15.56
CA TRP A 622 -0.84 10.36 -14.24
C TRP A 622 -1.81 10.81 -13.16
N THR A 623 -1.81 10.08 -12.05
CA THR A 623 -2.48 10.46 -10.82
C THR A 623 -1.44 10.90 -9.80
N ARG A 624 -1.77 11.90 -8.99
CA ARG A 624 -0.89 12.57 -8.02
C ARG A 624 0.44 13.03 -8.60
N ALA A 625 0.77 14.31 -8.42
CA ALA A 625 2.00 14.89 -8.96
C ALA A 625 3.27 14.16 -8.47
N TRP A 626 3.25 13.69 -7.23
CA TRP A 626 4.29 12.87 -6.61
C TRP A 626 3.66 11.95 -5.57
N PHE A 627 4.33 10.83 -5.26
CA PHE A 627 3.83 9.84 -4.32
C PHE A 627 4.94 9.47 -3.33
N GLY A 628 4.77 9.87 -2.05
CA GLY A 628 5.80 9.78 -1.01
C GLY A 628 6.35 8.37 -0.82
N TRP A 629 5.49 7.37 -0.82
CA TRP A 629 5.89 5.97 -0.71
C TRP A 629 6.78 5.51 -1.88
N ALA A 630 6.39 5.79 -3.13
CA ALA A 630 7.20 5.44 -4.31
C ALA A 630 8.55 6.17 -4.33
N ASN A 631 8.57 7.44 -3.92
CA ASN A 631 9.80 8.23 -3.79
C ASN A 631 10.78 7.60 -2.78
N GLY A 632 10.27 7.17 -1.62
CA GLY A 632 11.06 6.44 -0.63
C GLY A 632 11.65 5.13 -1.17
N LEU A 633 10.81 4.29 -1.80
CA LEU A 633 11.24 3.03 -2.41
C LEU A 633 12.29 3.21 -3.50
N PHE A 634 12.17 4.29 -4.30
CA PHE A 634 13.18 4.60 -5.31
C PHE A 634 14.53 4.94 -4.67
N GLY A 635 14.51 5.72 -3.60
CA GLY A 635 15.71 6.01 -2.81
C GLY A 635 16.34 4.73 -2.25
N GLU A 636 15.53 3.83 -1.69
CA GLU A 636 15.98 2.51 -1.23
C GLU A 636 16.63 1.70 -2.37
N LEU A 637 16.00 1.68 -3.56
CA LEU A 637 16.54 0.98 -4.73
C LEU A 637 17.93 1.51 -5.10
N VAL A 638 18.09 2.83 -5.20
CA VAL A 638 19.38 3.46 -5.54
C VAL A 638 20.45 3.13 -4.50
N MET A 639 20.11 3.23 -3.21
CA MET A 639 21.02 2.89 -2.11
C MET A 639 21.41 1.41 -2.14
N ARG A 640 20.48 0.52 -2.50
CA ARG A 640 20.75 -0.93 -2.60
C ARG A 640 21.64 -1.25 -3.80
N ILE A 641 21.41 -0.65 -4.97
CA ILE A 641 22.26 -0.78 -6.15
C ILE A 641 23.70 -0.32 -5.82
N SER A 642 23.85 0.86 -5.22
CA SER A 642 25.14 1.39 -4.82
C SER A 642 25.92 0.42 -3.92
N ARG A 643 25.22 -0.20 -2.96
CA ARG A 643 25.83 -1.20 -2.05
C ARG A 643 26.25 -2.47 -2.79
N GLU A 644 25.44 -2.97 -3.71
CA GLU A 644 25.77 -4.17 -4.48
C GLU A 644 26.90 -3.90 -5.48
N ASP A 645 26.95 -2.71 -6.09
CA ASP A 645 28.08 -2.28 -6.92
C ASP A 645 29.39 -2.19 -6.12
N GLN A 646 29.35 -1.66 -4.90
CA GLN A 646 30.51 -1.63 -4.01
C GLN A 646 31.01 -3.04 -3.65
N LYS A 647 30.10 -3.97 -3.34
CA LYS A 647 30.45 -5.38 -3.07
C LYS A 647 31.08 -6.06 -4.29
N ALA A 648 30.63 -5.70 -5.50
CA ALA A 648 31.18 -6.23 -6.74
C ALA A 648 32.51 -5.59 -7.15
N GLY A 649 33.02 -4.61 -6.38
CA GLY A 649 34.26 -3.88 -6.71
C GLY A 649 34.12 -2.86 -7.83
N ASN A 650 32.89 -2.49 -8.19
CA ASN A 650 32.56 -1.58 -9.29
C ASN A 650 32.51 -0.10 -8.84
N ALA A 651 33.12 0.27 -7.75
CA ALA A 651 33.09 1.64 -7.23
C ALA A 651 33.54 2.65 -8.31
N GLY A 652 32.61 3.49 -8.78
CA GLY A 652 32.83 4.51 -9.80
C GLY A 652 32.55 4.10 -11.25
N ALA A 653 32.33 2.80 -11.54
CA ALA A 653 31.99 2.29 -12.89
C ALA A 653 30.74 1.40 -12.87
N GLY A 654 29.97 1.44 -11.78
CA GLY A 654 28.82 0.58 -11.55
C GLY A 654 27.58 0.98 -12.35
N LEU A 655 26.49 0.31 -12.05
CA LEU A 655 25.20 0.44 -12.71
C LEU A 655 24.68 1.88 -12.75
N LEU A 656 24.82 2.62 -11.65
CA LEU A 656 24.32 4.00 -11.53
C LEU A 656 25.14 5.01 -12.37
N GLY A 657 26.34 4.68 -12.77
CA GLY A 657 27.25 5.55 -13.54
C GLY A 657 27.14 5.42 -15.05
N ARG A 658 26.28 4.53 -15.55
CA ARG A 658 26.10 4.35 -17.00
C ARG A 658 25.22 5.45 -17.56
N SER A 659 25.50 5.87 -18.80
CA SER A 659 24.58 6.73 -19.52
C SER A 659 23.31 5.94 -19.88
N TRP A 660 22.18 6.40 -19.38
CA TRP A 660 20.85 5.85 -19.65
C TRP A 660 20.22 6.40 -20.91
N GLN A 661 20.91 7.30 -21.62
CA GLN A 661 20.45 7.73 -22.94
C GLN A 661 20.40 6.50 -23.83
N LYS A 662 19.22 6.23 -24.40
CA LYS A 662 19.09 5.24 -25.47
C LYS A 662 20.22 5.50 -26.43
N GLU A 663 21.15 4.56 -26.62
CA GLU A 663 22.04 4.59 -27.78
C GLU A 663 21.11 4.82 -28.96
N LYS A 664 21.14 6.02 -29.53
CA LYS A 664 20.51 6.24 -30.84
C LYS A 664 21.10 5.14 -31.67
N GLU A 665 20.28 4.16 -32.07
CA GLU A 665 20.66 3.21 -33.07
C GLU A 665 21.37 4.05 -34.13
N LYS A 666 22.63 3.79 -34.29
CA LYS A 666 23.39 4.36 -35.42
C LYS A 666 22.66 3.84 -36.63
N ASP A 667 21.76 4.65 -37.15
CA ASP A 667 21.15 4.43 -38.44
C ASP A 667 22.31 4.14 -39.37
N GLY A 668 22.41 2.89 -39.77
CA GLY A 668 23.39 2.41 -40.73
C GLY A 668 23.10 2.93 -42.12
N SER A 669 22.99 4.23 -42.30
CA SER A 669 23.13 4.91 -43.57
C SER A 669 24.62 5.16 -43.84
N ALA A 670 25.36 4.07 -44.01
CA ALA A 670 26.60 4.16 -44.79
C ALA A 670 26.21 4.59 -46.19
N GLY A 671 26.34 5.88 -46.44
CA GLY A 671 26.24 6.45 -47.77
C GLY A 671 27.20 5.73 -48.70
N GLY A 672 26.65 4.87 -49.57
CA GLY A 672 27.36 4.35 -50.70
C GLY A 672 27.72 5.47 -51.65
N ASN A 673 28.97 5.92 -51.63
CA ASN A 673 29.57 6.63 -52.72
C ASN A 673 29.68 5.67 -53.87
N GLY A 674 28.75 5.73 -54.81
CA GLY A 674 28.83 5.12 -56.12
C GLY A 674 29.32 6.16 -57.11
N ASN A 675 30.62 6.16 -57.40
CA ASN A 675 31.16 6.71 -58.62
C ASN A 675 30.88 5.69 -59.75
N ALA A 676 30.11 6.07 -60.73
CA ALA A 676 30.34 5.84 -62.20
C ALA A 676 29.21 6.50 -62.99
#